data_5e79b354364aec60442b6a7e803399b3
#
_entry.id   5e79b354364aec60442b6a7e803399b3
#
_cell.length_a   1.000
_cell.length_b   1.000
_cell.length_c   1.000
_cell.angle_alpha   90.00
_cell.angle_beta   90.00
_cell.angle_gamma   90.00
#
_symmetry.space_group_name_H-M   'P 1'
#
loop_
_entity.id
_entity.type
_entity.pdbx_description
1 polymer ?
#
loop_
_entity_poly.entity_id
_entity_poly.type
_entity_poly.pdbx_seq_one_letter_code
_entity_poly.pdbx_strand_id
1 'polypeptide(L)'
;MFVAEKASALDVVARRLREEAGIGDLLLNLHDNGMKPAEVCEALRRALDLQAPDVGAAEVDELRGRLAQLRGRLGEYREGLHDPRDGASYYRARRELIEERDAESGDGATQAHPAESEQGELERARSAFEARARETGLDAFDAVTQSRLLEDYRTTLEQLRAALAPELLSSVLAHRDRVLREAGPRTEELRREVHRRKGTLNVRELISSYWDLVLAITPCLLVSPDSAARFFPADRRYVDVVVFDEASQITVAGAVGAMGRGRSVVVVGDPKQMPPASAPGTARGGGDLEGAGRSESGSILDRCLSGGVPSRRLTWHYRSRVESLIAFSNRHYYDGGLLTFPSPLTLSGRSDDGPDGYGVCLRRVEGGTYYGERTQIGRSGIRPGTNPVEARQVVEEVVRRFEAAPEGAPSLGVITFNARQRDLIETMLRKKLDSQRVDEALRVRDGLFLRNLENAQGEERDAILFSLTFSANERGDIPLSFGSLGHAGGERRLNVAITRARRQIVLFSSFDPDDLHVERSAHQGVKDLRAYLEQARSGGAPRALPASRSAVDLHRNEIAERLRETGLEVSVGVGHSSFEIDLVLGASGRAEESGRGALPERFARNAQAARPGVAVLLDGPGWDRRKSVMDRDLLPVDVLRTMGWERVERVWTPEWVADPDAVVTRLVEAAGGSLAAMEDQAEQLEVPEADGGDEPEAMPSEDEATSSDPGAVAAVVTAVDSPVPDAPSAPDGTAVLVAPSAPSAPSSPSEAGAPAAPAAPVASSASTAPSTPDGSAPATPTAPATPTDYREWRLEGTRPLDVLDRAEKDPEAAARVIEVARAICDVESPLTRHRLIVKLCRTFNLSRTARSREERVRRVLGESFAYIDEHDFVWRTYDASLLPVSYRRGALDHVDSIEEIHPRELVALMADLRANSPEWRSPDDLYQKALRRLSSKKRRLGARGILPALEAALKEAEREGAEGEGCEGAGSADEQEAPPA
;
A
#
# COMPACT_ATOMS: atom_id res chain seq x y z
N MET A 1 3.96 6.61 -26.03
CA MET A 1 2.51 6.44 -26.34
C MET A 1 1.83 6.00 -25.05
N PHE A 2 0.85 6.77 -24.60
CA PHE A 2 0.07 6.47 -23.42
C PHE A 2 -1.31 5.95 -23.85
N VAL A 3 -1.74 4.81 -23.32
CA VAL A 3 -2.91 4.06 -23.79
C VAL A 3 -3.86 3.82 -22.62
N ALA A 4 -5.11 4.25 -22.73
CA ALA A 4 -6.16 3.92 -21.77
C ALA A 4 -7.50 3.69 -22.50
N GLU A 5 -8.34 2.84 -21.92
CA GLU A 5 -9.67 2.55 -22.49
C GLU A 5 -10.62 3.74 -22.38
N LYS A 6 -10.53 4.51 -21.28
CA LYS A 6 -11.42 5.63 -20.98
C LYS A 6 -10.76 6.98 -21.25
N ALA A 7 -11.48 7.90 -21.88
CA ALA A 7 -11.04 9.28 -22.09
C ALA A 7 -10.64 9.99 -20.81
N SER A 8 -11.40 9.79 -19.72
CA SER A 8 -11.15 10.44 -18.44
C SER A 8 -9.75 10.16 -17.87
N ALA A 9 -9.20 8.96 -18.09
CA ALA A 9 -7.82 8.64 -17.67
C ALA A 9 -6.79 9.42 -18.48
N LEU A 10 -6.98 9.51 -19.80
CA LEU A 10 -6.11 10.26 -20.67
C LEU A 10 -6.18 11.78 -20.40
N ASP A 11 -7.37 12.30 -20.09
CA ASP A 11 -7.58 13.71 -19.75
C ASP A 11 -6.83 14.10 -18.47
N VAL A 12 -6.79 13.22 -17.47
CA VAL A 12 -6.01 13.44 -16.25
C VAL A 12 -4.52 13.56 -16.56
N VAL A 13 -3.99 12.65 -17.39
CA VAL A 13 -2.58 12.68 -17.82
C VAL A 13 -2.29 13.92 -18.64
N ALA A 14 -3.15 14.25 -19.62
CA ALA A 14 -3.01 15.42 -20.45
C ALA A 14 -2.96 16.72 -19.62
N ARG A 15 -3.84 16.82 -18.63
CA ARG A 15 -3.88 17.96 -17.73
C ARG A 15 -2.61 18.08 -16.90
N ARG A 16 -2.16 17.01 -16.25
CA ARG A 16 -0.94 17.03 -15.46
C ARG A 16 0.29 17.41 -16.27
N LEU A 17 0.42 16.87 -17.47
CA LEU A 17 1.52 17.20 -18.35
C LEU A 17 1.45 18.66 -18.82
N ARG A 18 0.24 19.24 -18.92
CA ARG A 18 0.04 20.64 -19.31
C ARG A 18 0.23 21.61 -18.13
N GLU A 19 -0.42 21.33 -17.00
CA GLU A 19 -0.51 22.26 -15.87
C GLU A 19 0.67 22.11 -14.90
N GLU A 20 1.07 20.87 -14.58
CA GLU A 20 2.11 20.58 -13.59
C GLU A 20 3.51 20.51 -14.24
N ALA A 21 3.62 19.90 -15.41
CA ALA A 21 4.90 19.71 -16.09
C ALA A 21 5.20 20.79 -17.16
N GLY A 22 4.25 21.62 -17.54
CA GLY A 22 4.44 22.68 -18.54
C GLY A 22 4.75 22.21 -19.97
N ILE A 23 4.56 20.90 -20.27
CA ILE A 23 4.91 20.28 -21.56
C ILE A 23 3.68 19.94 -22.41
N GLY A 24 2.56 20.60 -22.17
CA GLY A 24 1.27 20.30 -22.83
C GLY A 24 1.29 20.40 -24.35
N ASP A 25 2.10 21.26 -24.92
CA ASP A 25 2.21 21.42 -26.37
C ASP A 25 3.03 20.31 -27.05
N LEU A 26 3.74 19.48 -26.28
CA LEU A 26 4.41 18.27 -26.80
C LEU A 26 3.46 17.06 -26.90
N LEU A 27 2.18 17.23 -26.54
CA LEU A 27 1.18 16.17 -26.51
C LEU A 27 0.34 16.17 -27.78
N LEU A 28 0.14 14.99 -28.34
CA LEU A 28 -0.84 14.74 -29.38
C LEU A 28 -1.94 13.81 -28.84
N ASN A 29 -3.10 14.37 -28.52
CA ASN A 29 -4.25 13.60 -28.06
C ASN A 29 -5.04 13.08 -29.26
N LEU A 30 -5.08 11.77 -29.45
CA LEU A 30 -5.73 11.08 -30.56
C LEU A 30 -6.85 10.14 -30.05
N HIS A 31 -7.35 10.37 -28.84
CA HIS A 31 -8.35 9.47 -28.22
C HIS A 31 -9.72 9.55 -28.91
N ASP A 32 -10.14 10.71 -29.36
CA ASP A 32 -11.52 10.91 -29.81
C ASP A 32 -11.80 10.30 -31.20
N ASN A 33 -12.86 9.47 -31.27
CA ASN A 33 -13.34 8.91 -32.55
C ASN A 33 -13.81 9.97 -33.56
N GLY A 34 -14.04 11.21 -33.09
CA GLY A 34 -14.45 12.37 -33.88
C GLY A 34 -13.34 13.37 -34.19
N MET A 35 -12.08 13.08 -33.83
CA MET A 35 -10.98 14.02 -34.00
C MET A 35 -10.82 14.45 -35.46
N LYS A 36 -10.90 15.75 -35.68
CA LYS A 36 -10.76 16.34 -37.00
C LYS A 36 -9.28 16.53 -37.36
N PRO A 37 -8.89 16.27 -38.60
CA PRO A 37 -7.51 16.54 -39.03
C PRO A 37 -7.04 17.97 -38.72
N ALA A 38 -7.96 18.94 -38.72
CA ALA A 38 -7.67 20.33 -38.37
C ALA A 38 -7.14 20.49 -36.91
N GLU A 39 -7.65 19.74 -35.98
CA GLU A 39 -7.22 19.79 -34.56
C GLU A 39 -5.81 19.20 -34.39
N VAL A 40 -5.50 18.11 -35.10
CA VAL A 40 -4.15 17.54 -35.15
C VAL A 40 -3.16 18.52 -35.78
N CYS A 41 -3.53 19.13 -36.89
CA CYS A 41 -2.70 20.14 -37.55
C CYS A 41 -2.46 21.36 -36.65
N GLU A 42 -3.48 21.76 -35.84
CA GLU A 42 -3.33 22.87 -34.89
C GLU A 42 -2.38 22.50 -33.74
N ALA A 43 -2.46 21.30 -33.22
CA ALA A 43 -1.52 20.81 -32.17
C ALA A 43 -0.08 20.80 -32.72
N LEU A 44 0.11 20.26 -33.92
CA LEU A 44 1.44 20.25 -34.58
C LEU A 44 1.98 21.65 -34.85
N ARG A 45 1.12 22.61 -35.22
CA ARG A 45 1.54 24.02 -35.42
C ARG A 45 2.05 24.64 -34.12
N ARG A 46 1.27 24.52 -33.03
CA ARG A 46 1.71 25.01 -31.72
C ARG A 46 3.05 24.42 -31.32
N ALA A 47 3.20 23.11 -31.47
CA ALA A 47 4.44 22.42 -31.12
C ALA A 47 5.63 22.84 -32.04
N LEU A 48 5.37 23.18 -33.30
CA LEU A 48 6.40 23.71 -34.22
C LEU A 48 6.86 25.12 -33.84
N ASP A 49 5.96 25.94 -33.28
CA ASP A 49 6.24 27.35 -32.93
C ASP A 49 6.89 27.45 -31.53
N LEU A 50 6.96 26.37 -30.76
CA LEU A 50 7.63 26.35 -29.46
C LEU A 50 9.11 26.71 -29.58
N GLN A 51 9.56 27.60 -28.69
CA GLN A 51 10.96 27.95 -28.54
C GLN A 51 11.55 27.31 -27.27
N ALA A 52 12.82 26.92 -27.38
CA ALA A 52 13.52 26.35 -26.23
C ALA A 52 13.66 27.43 -25.14
N PRO A 53 13.31 27.11 -23.89
CA PRO A 53 13.61 27.97 -22.77
C PRO A 53 15.13 28.09 -22.61
N ASP A 54 15.57 29.27 -22.15
CA ASP A 54 16.97 29.47 -21.79
C ASP A 54 17.25 28.85 -20.43
N VAL A 55 17.63 27.62 -20.43
CA VAL A 55 17.97 26.86 -19.20
C VAL A 55 19.42 26.43 -19.27
N GLY A 56 20.18 26.79 -18.25
CA GLY A 56 21.55 26.33 -18.10
C GLY A 56 21.58 24.83 -17.73
N ALA A 57 21.93 23.96 -18.66
CA ALA A 57 22.15 22.54 -18.35
C ALA A 57 23.12 22.34 -17.18
N ALA A 58 24.05 23.26 -16.98
CA ALA A 58 24.98 23.28 -15.85
C ALA A 58 24.26 23.43 -14.49
N GLU A 59 23.15 24.18 -14.42
CA GLU A 59 22.38 24.39 -13.20
C GLU A 59 21.70 23.09 -12.73
N VAL A 60 21.12 22.35 -13.66
CA VAL A 60 20.47 21.06 -13.34
C VAL A 60 21.48 20.03 -12.85
N ASP A 61 22.67 19.98 -13.44
CA ASP A 61 23.73 19.06 -13.01
C ASP A 61 24.29 19.46 -11.65
N GLU A 62 24.41 20.76 -11.35
CA GLU A 62 24.76 21.26 -10.02
C GLU A 62 23.74 20.85 -8.96
N LEU A 63 22.44 21.06 -9.25
CA LEU A 63 21.35 20.63 -8.35
C LEU A 63 21.35 19.12 -8.11
N ARG A 64 21.57 18.31 -9.16
CA ARG A 64 21.73 16.86 -9.03
C ARG A 64 22.91 16.48 -8.15
N GLY A 65 24.06 17.14 -8.34
CA GLY A 65 25.26 16.95 -7.53
C GLY A 65 25.01 17.31 -6.07
N ARG A 66 24.40 18.47 -5.80
CA ARG A 66 24.04 18.90 -4.44
C ARG A 66 23.07 17.94 -3.78
N LEU A 67 22.02 17.51 -4.49
CA LEU A 67 21.06 16.54 -3.97
C LEU A 67 21.72 15.19 -3.63
N ALA A 68 22.67 14.73 -4.46
CA ALA A 68 23.43 13.51 -4.19
C ALA A 68 24.30 13.62 -2.94
N GLN A 69 24.96 14.76 -2.73
CA GLN A 69 25.75 15.04 -1.52
C GLN A 69 24.88 15.06 -0.25
N LEU A 70 23.76 15.79 -0.29
CA LEU A 70 22.81 15.86 0.83
C LEU A 70 22.23 14.47 1.16
N ARG A 71 21.90 13.69 0.14
CA ARG A 71 21.44 12.30 0.31
C ARG A 71 22.52 11.43 0.93
N GLY A 72 23.78 11.59 0.56
CA GLY A 72 24.90 10.88 1.16
C GLY A 72 25.00 11.16 2.67
N ARG A 73 25.03 12.44 3.05
CA ARG A 73 25.09 12.84 4.46
C ARG A 73 23.90 12.33 5.30
N LEU A 74 22.70 12.41 4.76
CA LEU A 74 21.50 11.85 5.41
C LEU A 74 21.51 10.31 5.45
N GLY A 75 22.24 9.68 4.54
CA GLY A 75 22.49 8.24 4.54
C GLY A 75 23.49 7.83 5.60
N GLU A 76 24.58 8.59 5.79
CA GLU A 76 25.59 8.38 6.82
C GLU A 76 24.98 8.35 8.24
N TYR A 77 24.01 9.24 8.51
CA TYR A 77 23.25 9.21 9.76
C TYR A 77 22.52 7.88 9.96
N ARG A 78 21.78 7.43 8.96
CA ARG A 78 21.05 6.15 9.02
C ARG A 78 22.00 4.97 9.23
N GLU A 79 23.10 4.95 8.50
CA GLU A 79 24.14 3.91 8.63
C GLU A 79 24.77 3.91 10.01
N GLY A 80 25.09 5.09 10.55
CA GLY A 80 25.61 5.22 11.91
C GLY A 80 24.64 4.70 12.97
N LEU A 81 23.34 4.96 12.79
CA LEU A 81 22.30 4.58 13.75
C LEU A 81 21.94 3.09 13.69
N HIS A 82 21.75 2.54 12.49
CA HIS A 82 21.13 1.22 12.32
C HIS A 82 22.03 0.14 11.74
N ASP A 83 23.06 0.47 10.98
CA ASP A 83 23.90 -0.58 10.39
C ASP A 83 24.82 -1.23 11.43
N PRO A 84 24.77 -2.56 11.58
CA PRO A 84 25.65 -3.26 12.49
C PRO A 84 27.08 -3.23 11.93
N ARG A 85 28.00 -2.58 12.63
CA ARG A 85 29.44 -2.68 12.39
C ARG A 85 30.03 -3.41 13.58
N ASP A 86 30.74 -4.50 13.34
CA ASP A 86 31.42 -5.30 14.39
C ASP A 86 30.55 -5.74 15.58
N GLY A 87 29.27 -6.14 15.27
CA GLY A 87 28.35 -6.79 16.22
C GLY A 87 27.03 -6.10 16.47
N ALA A 88 26.96 -4.84 16.90
CA ALA A 88 25.72 -4.14 17.19
C ALA A 88 25.68 -2.73 16.57
N SER A 89 24.48 -2.30 16.08
CA SER A 89 24.28 -0.90 15.69
C SER A 89 24.15 -0.01 16.94
N TYR A 90 24.26 1.32 16.75
CA TYR A 90 24.03 2.28 17.84
C TYR A 90 22.64 2.06 18.49
N TYR A 91 21.60 1.94 17.67
CA TYR A 91 20.23 1.71 18.15
C TYR A 91 20.09 0.42 18.97
N ARG A 92 20.75 -0.65 18.54
CA ARG A 92 20.74 -1.92 19.25
C ARG A 92 21.53 -1.86 20.56
N ALA A 93 22.70 -1.25 20.57
CA ALA A 93 23.50 -1.07 21.78
C ALA A 93 22.76 -0.23 22.83
N ARG A 94 22.04 0.83 22.39
CA ARG A 94 21.19 1.61 23.28
C ARG A 94 20.02 0.79 23.84
N ARG A 95 19.39 -0.05 23.02
CA ARG A 95 18.34 -0.95 23.44
C ARG A 95 18.84 -1.91 24.52
N GLU A 96 19.99 -2.54 24.32
CA GLU A 96 20.63 -3.42 25.29
C GLU A 96 20.90 -2.70 26.61
N LEU A 97 21.35 -1.43 26.56
CA LEU A 97 21.52 -0.60 27.74
C LEU A 97 20.20 -0.33 28.50
N ILE A 98 19.09 -0.08 27.79
CA ILE A 98 17.77 0.09 28.41
C ILE A 98 17.32 -1.21 29.06
N GLU A 99 17.47 -2.35 28.39
CA GLU A 99 17.10 -3.67 28.89
C GLU A 99 17.81 -4.00 30.21
N GLU A 100 19.14 -3.74 30.30
CA GLU A 100 19.92 -3.97 31.52
C GLU A 100 19.56 -2.99 32.64
N ARG A 101 19.33 -1.71 32.33
CA ARG A 101 18.86 -0.72 33.30
C ARG A 101 17.51 -1.09 33.92
N ASP A 102 16.57 -1.51 33.09
CA ASP A 102 15.22 -1.87 33.52
C ASP A 102 15.24 -3.19 34.32
N ALA A 103 16.18 -4.09 34.03
CA ALA A 103 16.40 -5.31 34.80
C ALA A 103 16.93 -5.00 36.21
N GLU A 104 17.83 -4.03 36.39
CA GLU A 104 18.30 -3.59 37.71
C GLU A 104 17.22 -2.85 38.52
N SER A 105 16.30 -2.13 37.84
CA SER A 105 15.25 -1.32 38.47
C SER A 105 13.99 -2.13 38.79
N GLY A 106 13.86 -3.39 38.34
CA GLY A 106 12.68 -4.22 38.47
C GLY A 106 12.32 -4.59 39.91
N ASP A 107 11.13 -4.26 40.32
CA ASP A 107 10.48 -4.40 41.63
C ASP A 107 10.21 -5.89 41.99
N GLY A 108 11.27 -6.63 42.17
CA GLY A 108 11.26 -8.06 42.56
C GLY A 108 12.41 -8.49 43.46
N ALA A 109 13.37 -7.62 43.74
CA ALA A 109 14.48 -7.88 44.59
C ALA A 109 14.05 -7.78 46.07
N THR A 110 13.57 -8.88 46.61
CA THR A 110 13.71 -9.18 48.06
C THR A 110 15.15 -8.78 48.49
N GLN A 111 15.28 -7.96 49.48
CA GLN A 111 16.49 -7.45 50.16
C GLN A 111 17.70 -8.43 50.15
N ALA A 112 18.26 -8.69 49.00
CA ALA A 112 19.59 -9.27 48.81
C ALA A 112 20.38 -8.27 47.96
N HIS A 113 21.57 -7.90 48.41
CA HIS A 113 22.49 -7.05 47.64
C HIS A 113 22.54 -7.55 46.17
N PRO A 114 22.41 -6.65 45.18
CA PRO A 114 22.57 -7.06 43.80
C PRO A 114 23.91 -7.78 43.66
N ALA A 115 23.87 -8.94 43.02
CA ALA A 115 25.10 -9.74 42.84
C ALA A 115 26.11 -8.89 42.04
N GLU A 116 27.37 -8.93 42.41
CA GLU A 116 28.45 -8.20 41.71
C GLU A 116 28.49 -8.47 40.19
N SER A 117 27.81 -9.51 39.71
CA SER A 117 27.63 -9.86 38.31
C SER A 117 26.66 -8.94 37.56
N GLU A 118 25.52 -8.47 38.15
CA GLU A 118 24.48 -7.68 37.49
C GLU A 118 24.95 -6.22 37.30
N GLN A 119 25.60 -5.61 38.30
CA GLN A 119 26.21 -4.30 38.13
C GLN A 119 27.32 -4.29 37.04
N GLY A 120 27.98 -5.44 36.84
CA GLY A 120 28.98 -5.60 35.77
C GLY A 120 28.34 -5.73 34.36
N GLU A 121 27.05 -6.10 34.23
CA GLU A 121 26.37 -6.20 32.93
C GLU A 121 25.89 -4.84 32.45
N LEU A 122 25.24 -4.05 33.30
CA LEU A 122 24.86 -2.67 32.98
C LEU A 122 26.09 -1.80 32.60
N GLU A 123 27.18 -1.89 33.35
CA GLU A 123 28.42 -1.11 33.07
C GLU A 123 29.06 -1.55 31.74
N ARG A 124 29.01 -2.83 31.42
CA ARG A 124 29.44 -3.35 30.10
C ARG A 124 28.57 -2.84 28.97
N ALA A 125 27.23 -2.87 29.13
CA ALA A 125 26.29 -2.34 28.15
C ALA A 125 26.47 -0.86 27.93
N ARG A 126 26.69 -0.07 29.01
CA ARG A 126 27.02 1.36 28.96
C ARG A 126 28.28 1.61 28.19
N SER A 127 29.38 0.92 28.56
CA SER A 127 30.66 1.08 27.89
C SER A 127 30.62 0.72 26.41
N ALA A 128 29.85 -0.34 26.05
CA ALA A 128 29.65 -0.76 24.67
C ALA A 128 28.86 0.31 23.89
N PHE A 129 27.82 0.86 24.48
CA PHE A 129 27.03 1.93 23.88
C PHE A 129 27.84 3.19 23.64
N GLU A 130 28.60 3.66 24.65
CA GLU A 130 29.45 4.85 24.52
C GLU A 130 30.57 4.67 23.49
N ALA A 131 31.16 3.46 23.42
CA ALA A 131 32.12 3.14 22.38
C ALA A 131 31.48 3.23 20.98
N ARG A 132 30.30 2.69 20.82
CA ARG A 132 29.54 2.73 19.55
C ARG A 132 29.17 4.17 19.18
N ALA A 133 28.71 4.98 20.14
CA ALA A 133 28.39 6.39 19.92
C ALA A 133 29.58 7.17 19.34
N ARG A 134 30.76 6.97 19.95
CA ARG A 134 32.03 7.62 19.49
C ARG A 134 32.50 7.10 18.12
N GLU A 135 32.35 5.80 17.86
CA GLU A 135 32.75 5.19 16.59
C GLU A 135 31.87 5.68 15.41
N THR A 136 30.58 5.87 15.66
CA THR A 136 29.62 6.37 14.67
C THR A 136 29.60 7.90 14.58
N GLY A 137 30.22 8.62 15.54
CA GLY A 137 30.16 10.08 15.65
C GLY A 137 28.79 10.61 16.10
N LEU A 138 27.90 9.74 16.58
CA LEU A 138 26.55 10.11 17.03
C LEU A 138 26.58 10.71 18.46
N ASP A 139 27.69 10.63 19.18
CA ASP A 139 27.95 11.37 20.42
C ASP A 139 28.04 12.88 20.23
N ALA A 140 28.37 13.33 19.00
CA ALA A 140 28.43 14.74 18.62
C ALA A 140 27.25 15.14 17.70
N PHE A 141 26.15 14.41 17.74
CA PHE A 141 24.97 14.67 16.91
C PHE A 141 24.31 16.01 17.26
N ASP A 142 23.95 16.79 16.24
CA ASP A 142 23.22 18.04 16.37
C ASP A 142 21.90 17.98 15.58
N ALA A 143 20.78 17.95 16.29
CA ALA A 143 19.44 17.88 15.74
C ALA A 143 19.10 19.08 14.83
N VAL A 144 19.63 20.27 15.14
CA VAL A 144 19.42 21.49 14.36
C VAL A 144 20.11 21.35 12.99
N THR A 145 21.34 20.86 12.99
CA THR A 145 22.10 20.58 11.75
C THR A 145 21.39 19.52 10.92
N GLN A 146 20.89 18.44 11.52
CA GLN A 146 20.15 17.39 10.84
C GLN A 146 18.85 17.92 10.21
N SER A 147 18.11 18.73 10.93
CA SER A 147 16.89 19.37 10.43
C SER A 147 17.17 20.32 9.25
N ARG A 148 18.27 21.07 9.32
CA ARG A 148 18.73 21.92 8.20
C ARG A 148 19.11 21.09 6.97
N LEU A 149 19.77 19.97 7.15
CA LEU A 149 20.09 19.07 6.03
C LEU A 149 18.85 18.53 5.33
N LEU A 150 17.81 18.20 6.09
CA LEU A 150 16.53 17.77 5.52
C LEU A 150 15.84 18.89 4.76
N GLU A 151 15.85 20.11 5.29
CA GLU A 151 15.27 21.27 4.61
C GLU A 151 16.05 21.65 3.35
N ASP A 152 17.38 21.61 3.41
CA ASP A 152 18.24 21.79 2.24
C ASP A 152 17.98 20.73 1.17
N TYR A 153 17.77 19.48 1.59
CA TYR A 153 17.41 18.39 0.68
C TYR A 153 16.04 18.64 0.05
N ARG A 154 15.02 19.04 0.81
CA ARG A 154 13.69 19.39 0.34
C ARG A 154 13.76 20.51 -0.69
N THR A 155 14.38 21.63 -0.32
CA THR A 155 14.52 22.81 -1.18
C THR A 155 15.28 22.48 -2.47
N THR A 156 16.40 21.76 -2.38
CA THR A 156 17.15 21.35 -3.57
C THR A 156 16.33 20.41 -4.46
N LEU A 157 15.55 19.51 -3.88
CA LEU A 157 14.66 18.62 -4.64
C LEU A 157 13.55 19.40 -5.38
N GLU A 158 12.96 20.41 -4.73
CA GLU A 158 11.94 21.27 -5.33
C GLU A 158 12.53 22.12 -6.46
N GLN A 159 13.70 22.70 -6.25
CA GLN A 159 14.44 23.42 -7.29
C GLN A 159 14.77 22.52 -8.50
N LEU A 160 15.26 21.31 -8.23
CA LEU A 160 15.53 20.33 -9.27
C LEU A 160 14.25 19.96 -10.04
N ARG A 161 13.15 19.71 -9.36
CA ARG A 161 11.85 19.43 -10.01
C ARG A 161 11.37 20.57 -10.88
N ALA A 162 11.51 21.80 -10.42
CA ALA A 162 11.16 22.98 -11.20
C ALA A 162 12.05 23.15 -12.46
N ALA A 163 13.34 22.82 -12.35
CA ALA A 163 14.30 22.94 -13.45
C ALA A 163 14.20 21.78 -14.48
N LEU A 164 13.69 20.60 -14.08
CA LEU A 164 13.62 19.43 -14.96
C LEU A 164 12.68 19.61 -16.15
N ALA A 165 11.54 20.28 -16.00
CA ALA A 165 10.57 20.45 -17.08
C ALA A 165 11.11 21.37 -18.19
N PRO A 166 11.70 22.54 -17.89
CA PRO A 166 12.38 23.36 -18.86
C PRO A 166 13.59 22.66 -19.53
N GLU A 167 14.40 21.92 -18.77
CA GLU A 167 15.53 21.13 -19.32
C GLU A 167 15.04 20.09 -20.34
N LEU A 168 14.00 19.33 -19.96
CA LEU A 168 13.39 18.35 -20.85
C LEU A 168 12.85 18.99 -22.12
N LEU A 169 12.14 20.12 -21.99
CA LEU A 169 11.59 20.87 -23.12
C LEU A 169 12.72 21.32 -24.04
N SER A 170 13.78 21.93 -23.52
CA SER A 170 14.95 22.35 -24.27
C SER A 170 15.60 21.18 -25.04
N SER A 171 15.80 20.05 -24.37
CA SER A 171 16.36 18.82 -24.96
C SER A 171 15.49 18.25 -26.09
N VAL A 172 14.17 18.18 -25.87
CA VAL A 172 13.21 17.69 -26.86
C VAL A 172 13.16 18.62 -28.09
N LEU A 173 13.14 19.92 -27.87
CA LEU A 173 13.11 20.90 -28.96
C LEU A 173 14.43 20.90 -29.76
N ALA A 174 15.57 20.76 -29.12
CA ALA A 174 16.86 20.58 -29.78
C ALA A 174 16.88 19.30 -30.66
N HIS A 175 16.30 18.22 -30.16
CA HIS A 175 16.12 16.98 -30.94
C HIS A 175 15.17 17.20 -32.13
N ARG A 176 14.01 17.82 -31.91
CA ARG A 176 13.06 18.24 -32.97
C ARG A 176 13.76 19.00 -34.07
N ASP A 177 14.48 20.06 -33.71
CA ASP A 177 15.12 20.97 -34.69
C ASP A 177 16.23 20.27 -35.47
N ARG A 178 16.92 19.33 -34.88
CA ARG A 178 17.88 18.48 -35.57
C ARG A 178 17.18 17.60 -36.61
N VAL A 179 16.13 16.85 -36.21
CA VAL A 179 15.38 15.96 -37.10
C VAL A 179 14.75 16.73 -38.26
N LEU A 180 14.15 17.88 -37.96
CA LEU A 180 13.55 18.74 -38.99
C LEU A 180 14.58 19.29 -40.00
N ARG A 181 15.79 19.64 -39.56
CA ARG A 181 16.89 20.07 -40.45
C ARG A 181 17.39 18.91 -41.31
N GLU A 182 17.57 17.73 -40.73
CA GLU A 182 18.03 16.54 -41.44
C GLU A 182 17.03 16.06 -42.51
N ALA A 183 15.72 16.21 -42.23
CA ALA A 183 14.65 15.85 -43.17
C ALA A 183 14.52 16.82 -44.34
N GLY A 184 15.08 18.04 -44.29
CA GLY A 184 15.15 18.99 -45.40
C GLY A 184 13.82 19.25 -46.10
N PRO A 185 13.65 18.89 -47.38
CA PRO A 185 12.42 19.16 -48.14
C PRO A 185 11.15 18.58 -47.57
N ARG A 186 11.23 17.42 -46.87
CA ARG A 186 10.07 16.78 -46.22
C ARG A 186 9.52 17.65 -45.09
N THR A 187 10.37 18.39 -44.38
CA THR A 187 9.94 19.33 -43.36
C THR A 187 9.07 20.45 -43.94
N GLU A 188 9.45 20.99 -45.10
CA GLU A 188 8.67 22.03 -45.77
C GLU A 188 7.36 21.49 -46.38
N GLU A 189 7.34 20.24 -46.77
CA GLU A 189 6.12 19.54 -47.20
C GLU A 189 5.16 19.38 -46.02
N LEU A 190 5.65 18.89 -44.86
CA LEU A 190 4.85 18.78 -43.65
C LEU A 190 4.33 20.16 -43.20
N ARG A 191 5.16 21.20 -43.19
CA ARG A 191 4.75 22.59 -42.83
C ARG A 191 3.62 23.06 -43.72
N ARG A 192 3.72 22.85 -45.04
CA ARG A 192 2.66 23.21 -46.01
C ARG A 192 1.37 22.42 -45.72
N GLU A 193 1.47 21.14 -45.42
CA GLU A 193 0.32 20.28 -45.10
C GLU A 193 -0.37 20.73 -43.83
N VAL A 194 0.37 20.97 -42.76
CA VAL A 194 -0.13 21.42 -41.46
C VAL A 194 -0.82 22.79 -41.54
N HIS A 195 -0.39 23.68 -42.46
CA HIS A 195 -1.00 25.01 -42.69
C HIS A 195 -2.13 24.99 -43.72
N ARG A 196 -2.40 23.88 -44.37
CA ARG A 196 -3.46 23.77 -45.38
C ARG A 196 -4.85 23.89 -44.72
N ARG A 197 -5.70 24.76 -45.26
CA ARG A 197 -7.06 24.99 -44.75
C ARG A 197 -8.13 24.06 -45.33
N LYS A 198 -7.89 23.46 -46.49
CA LYS A 198 -8.81 22.54 -47.19
C LYS A 198 -8.03 21.44 -47.88
N GLY A 199 -8.57 20.23 -47.87
CA GLY A 199 -7.95 19.08 -48.52
C GLY A 199 -6.70 18.56 -47.76
N THR A 200 -6.69 18.71 -46.42
CA THR A 200 -5.65 18.14 -45.57
C THR A 200 -5.71 16.61 -45.59
N LEU A 201 -4.56 15.97 -45.45
CA LEU A 201 -4.46 14.53 -45.28
C LEU A 201 -5.30 14.10 -44.06
N ASN A 202 -5.87 12.92 -44.14
CA ASN A 202 -6.44 12.37 -42.90
C ASN A 202 -5.34 12.00 -41.89
N VAL A 203 -5.71 11.84 -40.60
CA VAL A 203 -4.74 11.63 -39.51
C VAL A 203 -3.83 10.42 -39.77
N ARG A 204 -4.40 9.33 -40.32
CA ARG A 204 -3.62 8.12 -40.64
C ARG A 204 -2.63 8.35 -41.76
N GLU A 205 -3.03 9.08 -42.81
CA GLU A 205 -2.16 9.41 -43.94
C GLU A 205 -1.03 10.34 -43.47
N LEU A 206 -1.34 11.34 -42.66
CA LEU A 206 -0.37 12.27 -42.07
C LEU A 206 0.69 11.51 -41.28
N ILE A 207 0.26 10.64 -40.38
CA ILE A 207 1.14 9.80 -39.55
C ILE A 207 1.94 8.85 -40.44
N SER A 208 1.34 8.19 -41.41
CA SER A 208 2.05 7.24 -42.27
C SER A 208 3.15 7.89 -43.10
N SER A 209 2.92 9.12 -43.59
CA SER A 209 3.84 9.83 -44.47
C SER A 209 4.97 10.55 -43.70
N TYR A 210 4.66 11.08 -42.51
CA TYR A 210 5.55 11.97 -41.75
C TYR A 210 5.76 11.52 -40.30
N TRP A 211 5.61 10.20 -39.97
CA TRP A 211 5.63 9.70 -38.61
C TRP A 211 6.87 10.12 -37.80
N ASP A 212 8.04 10.10 -38.41
CA ASP A 212 9.33 10.51 -37.85
C ASP A 212 9.32 12.01 -37.45
N LEU A 213 8.78 12.87 -38.30
CA LEU A 213 8.66 14.30 -38.04
C LEU A 213 7.56 14.59 -37.01
N VAL A 214 6.40 13.93 -37.12
CA VAL A 214 5.29 14.07 -36.16
C VAL A 214 5.75 13.68 -34.74
N LEU A 215 6.49 12.59 -34.60
CA LEU A 215 7.00 12.17 -33.29
C LEU A 215 8.15 13.04 -32.79
N ALA A 216 8.94 13.62 -33.65
CA ALA A 216 9.94 14.62 -33.26
C ALA A 216 9.29 15.91 -32.75
N ILE A 217 8.14 16.31 -33.32
CA ILE A 217 7.39 17.51 -32.97
C ILE A 217 6.54 17.28 -31.70
N THR A 218 5.81 16.15 -31.63
CA THR A 218 4.94 15.77 -30.54
C THR A 218 5.27 14.35 -30.07
N PRO A 219 6.29 14.15 -29.22
CA PRO A 219 6.76 12.84 -28.83
C PRO A 219 5.81 12.08 -27.89
N CYS A 220 4.85 12.78 -27.28
CA CYS A 220 3.87 12.19 -26.38
C CYS A 220 2.51 12.00 -27.05
N LEU A 221 2.08 10.75 -27.20
CA LEU A 221 0.82 10.39 -27.84
C LEU A 221 -0.15 9.87 -26.77
N LEU A 222 -1.37 10.37 -26.74
CA LEU A 222 -2.47 9.88 -25.90
C LEU A 222 -3.50 9.21 -26.80
N VAL A 223 -3.76 7.92 -26.62
CA VAL A 223 -4.59 7.11 -27.50
C VAL A 223 -5.45 6.11 -26.73
N SER A 224 -6.59 5.73 -27.30
CA SER A 224 -7.25 4.49 -26.92
C SER A 224 -6.66 3.30 -27.70
N PRO A 225 -6.89 2.04 -27.29
CA PRO A 225 -6.49 0.86 -28.08
C PRO A 225 -6.99 0.91 -29.53
N ASP A 226 -8.22 1.34 -29.72
CA ASP A 226 -8.85 1.49 -31.05
C ASP A 226 -8.19 2.61 -31.88
N SER A 227 -7.90 3.74 -31.25
CA SER A 227 -7.21 4.86 -31.91
C SER A 227 -5.80 4.48 -32.32
N ALA A 228 -5.08 3.72 -31.48
CA ALA A 228 -3.76 3.21 -31.82
C ALA A 228 -3.81 2.30 -33.06
N ALA A 229 -4.80 1.40 -33.12
CA ALA A 229 -4.98 0.53 -34.28
C ALA A 229 -5.40 1.31 -35.53
N ARG A 230 -6.23 2.34 -35.38
CA ARG A 230 -6.79 3.15 -36.46
C ARG A 230 -5.76 4.05 -37.11
N PHE A 231 -4.95 4.76 -36.32
CA PHE A 231 -4.09 5.82 -36.81
C PHE A 231 -2.66 5.34 -37.12
N PHE A 232 -2.17 4.32 -36.42
CA PHE A 232 -0.82 3.80 -36.61
C PHE A 232 -0.86 2.46 -37.36
N PRO A 233 -0.30 2.35 -38.57
CA PRO A 233 -0.17 1.07 -39.25
C PRO A 233 0.61 0.03 -38.41
N ALA A 234 0.44 -1.27 -38.68
CA ALA A 234 1.11 -2.33 -37.94
C ALA A 234 2.46 -2.74 -38.57
N ASP A 235 3.06 -1.87 -39.37
CA ASP A 235 4.24 -2.13 -40.22
C ASP A 235 5.57 -1.93 -39.48
N ARG A 236 5.56 -1.21 -38.37
CA ARG A 236 6.76 -0.83 -37.61
C ARG A 236 6.49 -0.47 -36.16
N ARG A 237 7.54 -0.31 -35.39
CA ARG A 237 7.53 0.30 -34.07
C ARG A 237 7.67 1.80 -34.21
N TYR A 238 6.70 2.55 -33.69
CA TYR A 238 6.64 4.00 -33.79
C TYR A 238 7.29 4.70 -32.59
N VAL A 239 7.15 4.12 -31.40
CA VAL A 239 7.53 4.74 -30.12
C VAL A 239 8.48 3.86 -29.34
N ASP A 240 9.27 4.47 -28.45
CA ASP A 240 10.16 3.72 -27.57
C ASP A 240 9.40 3.03 -26.45
N VAL A 241 8.40 3.70 -25.87
CA VAL A 241 7.63 3.17 -24.74
C VAL A 241 6.13 3.29 -25.00
N VAL A 242 5.41 2.21 -24.75
CA VAL A 242 3.95 2.20 -24.63
C VAL A 242 3.59 2.04 -23.17
N VAL A 243 2.83 2.99 -22.61
CA VAL A 243 2.34 2.95 -21.24
C VAL A 243 0.84 2.68 -21.26
N PHE A 244 0.41 1.58 -20.67
CA PHE A 244 -1.00 1.27 -20.45
C PHE A 244 -1.41 1.74 -19.07
N ASP A 245 -2.51 2.47 -18.97
CA ASP A 245 -3.14 2.82 -17.71
C ASP A 245 -4.52 2.16 -17.62
N GLU A 246 -4.97 1.91 -16.36
CA GLU A 246 -6.18 1.12 -16.10
C GLU A 246 -6.17 -0.23 -16.85
N ALA A 247 -5.01 -0.86 -16.94
CA ALA A 247 -4.77 -2.04 -17.74
C ALA A 247 -5.60 -3.27 -17.34
N SER A 248 -6.18 -3.27 -16.14
CA SER A 248 -7.16 -4.25 -15.70
C SER A 248 -8.44 -4.24 -16.55
N GLN A 249 -8.74 -3.10 -17.22
CA GLN A 249 -9.93 -2.94 -18.08
C GLN A 249 -9.66 -3.20 -19.56
N ILE A 250 -8.39 -3.32 -19.98
CA ILE A 250 -8.01 -3.51 -21.37
C ILE A 250 -7.88 -5.00 -21.67
N THR A 251 -8.61 -5.48 -22.68
CA THR A 251 -8.47 -6.87 -23.13
C THR A 251 -7.12 -7.12 -23.78
N VAL A 252 -6.63 -8.37 -23.77
CA VAL A 252 -5.40 -8.74 -24.45
C VAL A 252 -5.48 -8.38 -25.94
N ALA A 253 -6.58 -8.69 -26.60
CA ALA A 253 -6.80 -8.37 -28.01
C ALA A 253 -6.70 -6.87 -28.30
N GLY A 254 -7.28 -6.01 -27.43
CA GLY A 254 -7.17 -4.56 -27.54
C GLY A 254 -5.74 -4.04 -27.34
N ALA A 255 -5.01 -4.65 -26.39
CA ALA A 255 -3.66 -4.20 -26.04
C ALA A 255 -2.60 -4.55 -27.08
N VAL A 256 -2.65 -5.76 -27.68
CA VAL A 256 -1.59 -6.30 -28.56
C VAL A 256 -1.25 -5.36 -29.71
N GLY A 257 -2.27 -4.72 -30.29
CA GLY A 257 -2.08 -3.75 -31.37
C GLY A 257 -1.21 -2.56 -30.95
N ALA A 258 -1.48 -1.98 -29.81
CA ALA A 258 -0.69 -0.86 -29.27
C ALA A 258 0.70 -1.32 -28.81
N MET A 259 0.82 -2.48 -28.14
CA MET A 259 2.09 -3.03 -27.70
C MET A 259 3.08 -3.23 -28.86
N GLY A 260 2.59 -3.78 -30.00
CA GLY A 260 3.43 -4.01 -31.18
C GLY A 260 4.02 -2.74 -31.80
N ARG A 261 3.53 -1.56 -31.42
CA ARG A 261 4.00 -0.25 -31.89
C ARG A 261 5.11 0.37 -31.03
N GLY A 262 5.44 -0.28 -29.91
CA GLY A 262 6.51 0.15 -29.01
C GLY A 262 7.71 -0.77 -28.98
N ARG A 263 8.82 -0.30 -28.44
CA ARG A 263 10.02 -1.11 -28.14
C ARG A 263 9.92 -1.72 -26.76
N SER A 264 9.37 -0.95 -25.80
CA SER A 264 9.16 -1.34 -24.40
C SER A 264 7.72 -1.07 -23.99
N VAL A 265 7.26 -1.81 -23.00
CA VAL A 265 5.89 -1.68 -22.49
C VAL A 265 5.91 -1.52 -20.98
N VAL A 266 5.13 -0.56 -20.48
CA VAL A 266 4.82 -0.38 -19.06
C VAL A 266 3.32 -0.61 -18.88
N VAL A 267 2.93 -1.52 -18.00
CA VAL A 267 1.53 -1.87 -17.77
C VAL A 267 1.16 -1.48 -16.36
N VAL A 268 0.30 -0.45 -16.23
CA VAL A 268 -0.17 0.08 -14.95
C VAL A 268 -1.62 -0.30 -14.74
N GLY A 269 -1.96 -0.77 -13.55
CA GLY A 269 -3.32 -1.13 -13.21
C GLY A 269 -3.41 -1.89 -11.89
N ASP A 270 -4.63 -2.24 -11.51
CA ASP A 270 -4.93 -2.94 -10.28
C ASP A 270 -5.72 -4.22 -10.55
N PRO A 271 -5.16 -5.41 -10.30
CA PRO A 271 -5.86 -6.68 -10.54
C PRO A 271 -7.06 -6.92 -9.60
N LYS A 272 -7.20 -6.10 -8.54
CA LYS A 272 -8.31 -6.14 -7.59
C LYS A 272 -9.43 -5.15 -7.92
N GLN A 273 -9.28 -4.40 -9.03
CA GLN A 273 -10.31 -3.54 -9.60
C GLN A 273 -11.03 -4.21 -10.78
N MET A 274 -11.92 -3.47 -11.45
CA MET A 274 -12.82 -4.06 -12.46
C MET A 274 -12.06 -4.69 -13.64
N PRO A 275 -12.48 -5.89 -14.05
CA PRO A 275 -11.97 -6.51 -15.28
C PRO A 275 -12.55 -5.80 -16.53
N PRO A 276 -12.07 -6.14 -17.75
CA PRO A 276 -12.63 -5.61 -18.99
C PRO A 276 -14.14 -5.85 -19.05
N ALA A 277 -14.89 -4.88 -19.59
CA ALA A 277 -16.32 -5.04 -19.81
C ALA A 277 -16.55 -6.16 -20.83
N SER A 278 -17.37 -7.16 -20.47
CA SER A 278 -17.78 -8.18 -21.43
C SER A 278 -18.59 -7.54 -22.55
N ALA A 279 -18.29 -7.84 -23.80
CA ALA A 279 -19.03 -7.33 -24.95
C ALA A 279 -20.54 -7.60 -24.79
N PRO A 280 -21.43 -6.63 -25.17
CA PRO A 280 -22.87 -6.82 -25.08
C PRO A 280 -23.35 -7.86 -26.08
N GLY A 281 -23.23 -9.12 -25.78
CA GLY A 281 -23.61 -10.23 -26.68
C GLY A 281 -23.36 -11.60 -26.06
N THR A 282 -22.45 -11.70 -25.11
CA THR A 282 -22.08 -12.98 -24.46
C THR A 282 -22.94 -13.34 -23.24
N ALA A 283 -23.83 -12.44 -22.82
CA ALA A 283 -24.72 -12.66 -21.66
C ALA A 283 -26.08 -13.30 -22.00
N ARG A 284 -26.32 -13.72 -23.24
CA ARG A 284 -27.55 -14.45 -23.63
C ARG A 284 -27.24 -15.92 -23.89
N GLY A 285 -27.16 -16.68 -22.84
CA GLY A 285 -27.02 -18.13 -22.89
C GLY A 285 -26.78 -18.67 -21.50
N GLY A 286 -27.85 -18.78 -20.70
CA GLY A 286 -27.85 -19.62 -19.52
C GLY A 286 -27.64 -21.07 -19.94
N GLY A 287 -26.43 -21.56 -19.89
CA GLY A 287 -26.09 -22.93 -20.13
C GLY A 287 -24.65 -23.13 -19.62
N ASP A 288 -24.52 -23.99 -18.64
CA ASP A 288 -23.26 -24.46 -18.11
C ASP A 288 -22.33 -24.94 -19.24
N LEU A 289 -21.38 -24.10 -19.64
CA LEU A 289 -20.21 -24.50 -20.39
C LEU A 289 -18.97 -24.33 -19.49
N GLU A 290 -18.90 -25.16 -18.48
CA GLU A 290 -17.64 -25.49 -17.82
C GLU A 290 -16.78 -26.29 -18.79
N GLY A 291 -15.97 -25.65 -19.61
CA GLY A 291 -15.03 -26.43 -20.39
C GLY A 291 -14.32 -25.76 -21.55
N ALA A 292 -14.81 -24.65 -22.07
CA ALA A 292 -14.13 -24.04 -23.21
C ALA A 292 -14.16 -22.51 -23.06
N GLY A 293 -13.06 -21.85 -22.74
CA GLY A 293 -12.93 -20.41 -22.93
C GLY A 293 -12.43 -19.56 -21.76
N ARG A 294 -11.80 -20.09 -20.74
CA ARG A 294 -11.08 -19.27 -19.71
C ARG A 294 -9.86 -18.52 -20.24
N SER A 295 -9.50 -18.72 -21.51
CA SER A 295 -8.26 -18.21 -22.09
C SER A 295 -8.34 -16.86 -22.78
N GLU A 296 -9.54 -16.34 -23.13
CA GLU A 296 -9.66 -15.13 -23.97
C GLU A 296 -10.24 -13.89 -23.26
N SER A 297 -10.75 -13.98 -22.05
CA SER A 297 -11.41 -12.86 -21.35
C SER A 297 -10.55 -12.15 -20.31
N GLY A 298 -9.27 -12.49 -20.16
CA GLY A 298 -8.35 -11.87 -19.21
C GLY A 298 -7.90 -10.49 -19.66
N SER A 299 -7.60 -9.61 -18.68
CA SER A 299 -6.96 -8.31 -18.95
C SER A 299 -5.52 -8.48 -19.38
N ILE A 300 -4.97 -7.44 -20.04
CA ILE A 300 -3.54 -7.41 -20.35
C ILE A 300 -2.69 -7.42 -19.07
N LEU A 301 -3.17 -6.79 -18.00
CA LEU A 301 -2.51 -6.81 -16.70
C LEU A 301 -2.38 -8.23 -16.14
N ASP A 302 -3.50 -8.99 -16.10
CA ASP A 302 -3.49 -10.38 -15.64
C ASP A 302 -2.55 -11.26 -16.48
N ARG A 303 -2.48 -11.00 -17.79
CA ARG A 303 -1.58 -11.74 -18.70
C ARG A 303 -0.11 -11.40 -18.47
N CYS A 304 0.21 -10.13 -18.24
CA CYS A 304 1.59 -9.73 -17.93
C CYS A 304 2.04 -10.32 -16.58
N LEU A 305 1.19 -10.27 -15.55
CA LEU A 305 1.49 -10.86 -14.24
C LEU A 305 1.69 -12.38 -14.33
N SER A 306 0.80 -13.09 -15.04
CA SER A 306 0.91 -14.53 -15.22
C SER A 306 2.04 -14.95 -16.18
N GLY A 307 2.49 -14.04 -17.04
CA GLY A 307 3.63 -14.23 -17.94
C GLY A 307 4.99 -13.94 -17.31
N GLY A 308 5.04 -13.62 -15.99
CA GLY A 308 6.30 -13.35 -15.30
C GLY A 308 6.96 -12.01 -15.64
N VAL A 309 6.20 -11.05 -16.18
CA VAL A 309 6.74 -9.70 -16.41
C VAL A 309 7.09 -9.07 -15.06
N PRO A 310 8.30 -8.52 -14.88
CA PRO A 310 8.71 -7.90 -13.62
C PRO A 310 7.70 -6.87 -13.13
N SER A 311 7.26 -6.99 -11.90
CA SER A 311 6.23 -6.12 -11.33
C SER A 311 6.72 -5.37 -10.10
N ARG A 312 6.14 -4.19 -9.88
CA ARG A 312 6.33 -3.38 -8.67
C ARG A 312 4.97 -2.95 -8.17
N ARG A 313 4.74 -3.06 -6.88
CA ARG A 313 3.49 -2.66 -6.23
C ARG A 313 3.66 -1.28 -5.61
N LEU A 314 2.68 -0.39 -5.85
CA LEU A 314 2.57 0.87 -5.12
C LEU A 314 1.88 0.56 -3.79
N THR A 315 2.52 0.90 -2.69
CA THR A 315 2.04 0.53 -1.35
C THR A 315 1.45 1.70 -0.57
N TRP A 316 1.79 2.94 -0.92
CA TRP A 316 1.31 4.11 -0.21
C TRP A 316 -0.12 4.47 -0.61
N HIS A 317 -1.01 4.55 0.39
CA HIS A 317 -2.39 4.98 0.21
C HIS A 317 -2.67 6.24 1.05
N TYR A 318 -2.88 7.35 0.38
CA TYR A 318 -3.14 8.67 0.98
C TYR A 318 -4.40 9.37 0.44
N ARG A 319 -5.14 8.75 -0.49
CA ARG A 319 -6.44 9.27 -0.96
C ARG A 319 -7.45 9.36 0.18
N SER A 320 -7.61 8.29 0.95
CA SER A 320 -8.51 8.25 2.08
C SER A 320 -7.88 8.98 3.26
N ARG A 321 -8.53 10.06 3.69
CA ARG A 321 -8.10 10.88 4.83
C ARG A 321 -8.42 10.25 6.19
N VAL A 322 -9.07 9.08 6.18
CA VAL A 322 -9.39 8.29 7.37
C VAL A 322 -9.13 6.84 7.06
N GLU A 323 -8.32 6.16 7.88
CA GLU A 323 -7.90 4.78 7.63
C GLU A 323 -9.06 3.79 7.52
N SER A 324 -10.17 4.01 8.24
CA SER A 324 -11.35 3.13 8.21
C SER A 324 -11.96 2.96 6.82
N LEU A 325 -11.79 3.96 5.92
CA LEU A 325 -12.29 3.92 4.55
C LEU A 325 -11.57 2.89 3.67
N ILE A 326 -10.29 2.65 3.93
CA ILE A 326 -9.48 1.71 3.14
C ILE A 326 -9.17 0.40 3.90
N ALA A 327 -9.38 0.38 5.21
CA ALA A 327 -9.00 -0.75 6.07
C ALA A 327 -9.65 -2.06 5.63
N PHE A 328 -10.91 -2.02 5.21
CA PHE A 328 -11.60 -3.20 4.68
C PHE A 328 -10.91 -3.71 3.40
N SER A 329 -10.72 -2.84 2.43
CA SER A 329 -10.06 -3.17 1.16
C SER A 329 -8.63 -3.66 1.38
N ASN A 330 -7.89 -3.00 2.26
CA ASN A 330 -6.52 -3.39 2.57
C ASN A 330 -6.45 -4.82 3.11
N ARG A 331 -7.36 -5.19 4.02
CA ARG A 331 -7.41 -6.53 4.61
C ARG A 331 -7.91 -7.60 3.65
N HIS A 332 -9.00 -7.32 2.92
CA HIS A 332 -9.70 -8.34 2.14
C HIS A 332 -9.13 -8.52 0.72
N TYR A 333 -8.54 -7.48 0.15
CA TYR A 333 -8.11 -7.48 -1.25
C TYR A 333 -6.61 -7.28 -1.45
N TYR A 334 -5.94 -6.59 -0.51
CA TYR A 334 -4.52 -6.22 -0.66
C TYR A 334 -3.61 -6.87 0.38
N ASP A 335 -4.09 -7.87 1.12
CA ASP A 335 -3.34 -8.68 2.09
C ASP A 335 -2.64 -7.84 3.18
N GLY A 336 -3.21 -6.68 3.54
CA GLY A 336 -2.62 -5.73 4.47
C GLY A 336 -1.40 -4.96 3.92
N GLY A 337 -1.10 -5.09 2.63
CA GLY A 337 0.11 -4.54 2.01
C GLY A 337 0.07 -3.05 1.69
N LEU A 338 -1.05 -2.34 1.94
CA LEU A 338 -1.11 -0.89 1.78
C LEU A 338 -0.68 -0.19 3.07
N LEU A 339 0.21 0.78 2.92
CA LEU A 339 0.56 1.73 3.97
C LEU A 339 -0.52 2.81 4.04
N THR A 340 -1.21 2.88 5.17
CA THR A 340 -2.23 3.89 5.46
C THR A 340 -1.74 4.83 6.54
N PHE A 341 -2.31 6.01 6.63
CA PHE A 341 -1.83 7.06 7.51
C PHE A 341 -2.94 7.47 8.47
N PRO A 342 -2.67 7.46 9.79
CA PRO A 342 -3.65 7.89 10.79
C PRO A 342 -4.03 9.36 10.62
N SER A 343 -5.30 9.65 10.91
CA SER A 343 -5.83 11.02 10.97
C SER A 343 -6.19 11.36 12.41
N PRO A 344 -6.06 12.63 12.83
CA PRO A 344 -6.54 13.05 14.16
C PRO A 344 -8.03 12.80 14.37
N LEU A 345 -8.83 12.74 13.30
CA LEU A 345 -10.25 12.40 13.35
C LEU A 345 -10.49 10.97 13.89
N THR A 346 -9.55 10.05 13.69
CA THR A 346 -9.68 8.66 14.14
C THR A 346 -9.46 8.47 15.64
N LEU A 347 -8.84 9.43 16.31
CA LEU A 347 -8.60 9.38 17.76
C LEU A 347 -9.90 9.36 18.58
N SER A 348 -11.00 9.91 18.04
CA SER A 348 -12.33 9.85 18.67
C SER A 348 -12.96 8.46 18.69
N GLY A 349 -12.41 7.49 17.96
CA GLY A 349 -12.85 6.09 17.92
C GLY A 349 -14.22 5.84 17.28
N ARG A 350 -14.91 6.86 16.79
CA ARG A 350 -16.25 6.76 16.21
C ARG A 350 -16.34 7.50 14.88
N SER A 351 -16.98 6.85 13.90
CA SER A 351 -17.38 7.51 12.66
C SER A 351 -18.59 8.41 12.89
N ASP A 352 -18.67 9.49 12.14
CA ASP A 352 -19.78 10.46 12.18
C ASP A 352 -20.48 10.51 10.83
N ASP A 353 -21.82 10.39 10.81
CA ASP A 353 -22.64 10.36 9.62
C ASP A 353 -23.22 11.73 9.22
N GLY A 354 -22.84 12.81 9.93
CA GLY A 354 -23.22 14.18 9.61
C GLY A 354 -22.68 14.72 8.30
N PRO A 355 -23.08 15.92 7.84
CA PRO A 355 -22.56 16.56 6.64
C PRO A 355 -21.04 16.76 6.69
N ASP A 356 -20.52 17.08 7.85
CA ASP A 356 -19.09 17.21 8.13
C ASP A 356 -18.47 15.94 8.70
N GLY A 357 -19.20 14.83 8.68
CA GLY A 357 -18.81 13.56 9.23
C GLY A 357 -17.64 12.88 8.52
N TYR A 358 -17.15 11.78 9.07
CA TYR A 358 -16.00 11.02 8.58
C TYR A 358 -16.14 9.52 8.83
N GLY A 359 -15.30 8.75 8.14
CA GLY A 359 -15.24 7.30 8.30
C GLY A 359 -16.37 6.57 7.60
N VAL A 360 -16.66 5.34 8.03
CA VAL A 360 -17.67 4.47 7.44
C VAL A 360 -18.85 4.33 8.41
N CYS A 361 -20.03 4.73 7.97
CA CYS A 361 -21.25 4.76 8.79
C CYS A 361 -22.36 3.93 8.15
N LEU A 362 -23.12 3.21 8.96
CA LEU A 362 -24.33 2.51 8.54
C LEU A 362 -25.55 3.28 9.03
N ARG A 363 -26.40 3.70 8.09
CA ARG A 363 -27.72 4.33 8.40
C ARG A 363 -28.84 3.35 8.09
N ARG A 364 -29.51 2.89 9.12
CA ARG A 364 -30.66 2.00 8.99
C ARG A 364 -31.87 2.75 8.45
N VAL A 365 -32.49 2.22 7.40
CA VAL A 365 -33.71 2.76 6.77
C VAL A 365 -34.88 1.86 7.12
N GLU A 366 -35.75 2.31 7.99
CA GLU A 366 -36.92 1.52 8.39
C GLU A 366 -38.03 1.55 7.35
N GLY A 367 -38.73 0.42 7.21
CA GLY A 367 -39.86 0.27 6.27
C GLY A 367 -39.48 0.26 4.80
N GLY A 368 -38.19 0.19 4.48
CA GLY A 368 -37.72 0.08 3.11
C GLY A 368 -38.01 -1.31 2.52
N THR A 369 -38.72 -1.34 1.40
CA THR A 369 -39.07 -2.57 0.66
C THR A 369 -38.52 -2.52 -0.75
N TYR A 370 -37.87 -3.61 -1.16
CA TYR A 370 -37.38 -3.77 -2.52
C TYR A 370 -38.46 -4.32 -3.43
N TYR A 371 -38.86 -3.53 -4.41
CA TYR A 371 -39.81 -3.95 -5.45
C TYR A 371 -39.05 -4.60 -6.60
N GLY A 372 -39.01 -5.93 -6.62
CA GLY A 372 -38.29 -6.72 -7.62
C GLY A 372 -38.67 -6.40 -9.08
N GLU A 373 -37.86 -6.83 -10.02
CA GLU A 373 -38.01 -6.53 -11.44
C GLU A 373 -39.34 -7.07 -12.06
N ARG A 374 -39.94 -8.09 -11.46
CA ARG A 374 -41.17 -8.70 -11.87
C ARG A 374 -42.44 -8.05 -11.25
N THR A 375 -42.24 -7.06 -10.38
CA THR A 375 -43.36 -6.31 -9.79
C THR A 375 -44.08 -5.55 -10.87
N GLN A 376 -45.37 -5.81 -11.05
CA GLN A 376 -46.18 -5.07 -12.02
C GLN A 376 -46.37 -3.63 -11.57
N ILE A 377 -46.25 -2.68 -12.50
CA ILE A 377 -46.55 -1.28 -12.24
C ILE A 377 -48.05 -1.17 -11.95
N GLY A 378 -48.40 -1.24 -10.67
CA GLY A 378 -49.77 -1.06 -10.22
C GLY A 378 -50.18 0.42 -10.19
N ARG A 379 -51.42 0.70 -9.71
CA ARG A 379 -51.93 2.07 -9.49
C ARG A 379 -51.05 2.95 -8.55
N SER A 380 -50.09 2.35 -7.82
CA SER A 380 -49.17 3.04 -6.89
C SER A 380 -48.03 3.80 -7.57
N GLY A 381 -47.83 3.61 -8.89
CA GLY A 381 -46.73 4.29 -9.61
C GLY A 381 -45.30 3.85 -9.20
N ILE A 382 -45.16 2.75 -8.45
CA ILE A 382 -43.87 2.23 -7.98
C ILE A 382 -43.06 1.64 -9.15
N ARG A 383 -41.85 2.04 -9.31
CA ARG A 383 -40.94 1.51 -10.37
C ARG A 383 -40.34 0.17 -9.94
N PRO A 384 -40.41 -0.88 -10.77
CA PRO A 384 -39.76 -2.15 -10.48
C PRO A 384 -38.23 -2.01 -10.39
N GLY A 385 -37.58 -2.77 -9.52
CA GLY A 385 -36.13 -2.72 -9.31
C GLY A 385 -35.70 -1.58 -8.40
N THR A 386 -36.58 -1.02 -7.56
CA THR A 386 -36.27 0.11 -6.69
C THR A 386 -36.70 -0.11 -5.24
N ASN A 387 -36.13 0.69 -4.34
CA ASN A 387 -36.54 0.88 -2.94
C ASN A 387 -36.87 2.36 -2.73
N PRO A 388 -38.14 2.79 -2.85
CA PRO A 388 -38.51 4.21 -2.81
C PRO A 388 -38.30 4.87 -1.45
N VAL A 389 -38.39 4.12 -0.34
CA VAL A 389 -38.18 4.64 1.02
C VAL A 389 -36.71 4.99 1.22
N GLU A 390 -35.81 4.09 0.86
CA GLU A 390 -34.36 4.31 0.91
C GLU A 390 -33.96 5.46 -0.04
N ALA A 391 -34.48 5.49 -1.28
CA ALA A 391 -34.24 6.58 -2.22
C ALA A 391 -34.61 7.95 -1.63
N ARG A 392 -35.73 8.04 -0.88
CA ARG A 392 -36.17 9.27 -0.24
C ARG A 392 -35.16 9.72 0.83
N GLN A 393 -34.71 8.82 1.69
CA GLN A 393 -33.72 9.16 2.73
C GLN A 393 -32.39 9.58 2.15
N VAL A 394 -31.92 8.92 1.09
CA VAL A 394 -30.72 9.37 0.36
C VAL A 394 -30.89 10.78 -0.19
N VAL A 395 -32.05 11.07 -0.81
CA VAL A 395 -32.35 12.41 -1.34
C VAL A 395 -32.42 13.45 -0.23
N GLU A 396 -33.01 13.13 0.90
CA GLU A 396 -33.05 14.03 2.06
C GLU A 396 -31.65 14.35 2.60
N GLU A 397 -30.77 13.35 2.63
CA GLU A 397 -29.37 13.57 2.99
C GLU A 397 -28.61 14.43 1.96
N VAL A 398 -28.81 14.18 0.67
CA VAL A 398 -28.25 15.03 -0.39
C VAL A 398 -28.70 16.49 -0.21
N VAL A 399 -30.01 16.73 -0.01
CA VAL A 399 -30.57 18.07 0.22
C VAL A 399 -29.93 18.73 1.43
N ARG A 400 -29.82 18.01 2.57
CA ARG A 400 -29.19 18.50 3.79
C ARG A 400 -27.75 18.97 3.56
N ARG A 401 -26.98 18.23 2.74
CA ARG A 401 -25.59 18.61 2.39
C ARG A 401 -25.53 19.83 1.47
N PHE A 402 -26.50 19.97 0.58
CA PHE A 402 -26.62 21.18 -0.23
C PHE A 402 -27.02 22.40 0.59
N GLU A 403 -27.80 22.23 1.63
CA GLU A 403 -28.18 23.29 2.59
C GLU A 403 -26.98 23.68 3.47
N ALA A 404 -26.15 22.72 3.85
CA ALA A 404 -24.91 22.97 4.59
C ALA A 404 -23.80 23.65 3.74
N ALA A 405 -23.91 23.60 2.40
CA ALA A 405 -23.00 24.25 1.45
C ALA A 405 -23.77 25.24 0.55
N PRO A 406 -24.25 26.38 1.09
CA PRO A 406 -25.08 27.33 0.34
C PRO A 406 -24.35 27.97 -0.83
N GLU A 407 -23.04 28.18 -0.70
CA GLU A 407 -22.18 28.74 -1.72
C GLU A 407 -21.42 27.59 -2.45
N GLY A 408 -21.99 27.06 -3.50
CA GLY A 408 -21.35 26.03 -4.33
C GLY A 408 -22.00 24.67 -4.28
N ALA A 409 -21.29 23.67 -4.79
CA ALA A 409 -21.71 22.29 -4.80
C ALA A 409 -20.92 21.47 -3.77
N PRO A 410 -21.56 20.67 -2.90
CA PRO A 410 -20.83 19.78 -2.02
C PRO A 410 -20.06 18.71 -2.82
N SER A 411 -18.86 18.35 -2.37
CA SER A 411 -18.11 17.22 -2.92
C SER A 411 -18.77 15.91 -2.49
N LEU A 412 -19.72 15.43 -3.31
CA LEU A 412 -20.64 14.36 -2.95
C LEU A 412 -20.88 13.37 -4.09
N GLY A 413 -20.76 12.10 -3.78
CA GLY A 413 -21.14 11.02 -4.67
C GLY A 413 -22.31 10.21 -4.15
N VAL A 414 -23.23 9.81 -5.03
CA VAL A 414 -24.24 8.82 -4.73
C VAL A 414 -24.00 7.58 -5.58
N ILE A 415 -23.81 6.45 -4.93
CA ILE A 415 -23.60 5.15 -5.59
C ILE A 415 -24.77 4.23 -5.24
N THR A 416 -25.43 3.68 -6.25
CA THR A 416 -26.53 2.74 -6.11
C THR A 416 -26.16 1.36 -6.64
N PHE A 417 -26.77 0.32 -6.11
CA PHE A 417 -26.48 -1.06 -6.56
C PHE A 417 -27.13 -1.43 -7.89
N ASN A 418 -28.04 -0.59 -8.39
CA ASN A 418 -28.57 -0.73 -9.76
C ASN A 418 -28.93 0.63 -10.38
N ALA A 419 -29.03 0.67 -11.71
CA ALA A 419 -29.32 1.90 -12.45
C ALA A 419 -30.74 2.46 -12.21
N ARG A 420 -31.74 1.61 -11.93
CA ARG A 420 -33.12 2.05 -11.72
C ARG A 420 -33.28 2.86 -10.43
N GLN A 421 -32.54 2.49 -9.38
CA GLN A 421 -32.52 3.23 -8.13
C GLN A 421 -31.83 4.58 -8.31
N ARG A 422 -30.72 4.64 -9.06
CA ARG A 422 -30.06 5.88 -9.44
C ARG A 422 -31.03 6.84 -10.14
N ASP A 423 -31.75 6.35 -11.15
CA ASP A 423 -32.68 7.15 -11.94
C ASP A 423 -33.87 7.64 -11.07
N LEU A 424 -34.28 6.83 -10.09
CA LEU A 424 -35.30 7.22 -9.12
C LEU A 424 -34.79 8.35 -8.22
N ILE A 425 -33.58 8.19 -7.63
CA ILE A 425 -32.96 9.20 -6.78
C ILE A 425 -32.78 10.51 -7.56
N GLU A 426 -32.24 10.47 -8.79
CA GLU A 426 -32.09 11.65 -9.62
C GLU A 426 -33.44 12.33 -9.90
N THR A 427 -34.49 11.56 -10.24
CA THR A 427 -35.83 12.09 -10.47
C THR A 427 -36.40 12.76 -9.21
N MET A 428 -36.17 12.20 -8.03
CA MET A 428 -36.63 12.76 -6.75
C MET A 428 -35.84 13.99 -6.37
N LEU A 429 -34.53 13.98 -6.59
CA LEU A 429 -33.63 15.09 -6.28
C LEU A 429 -34.01 16.34 -7.10
N ARG A 430 -34.24 16.17 -8.41
CA ARG A 430 -34.67 17.26 -9.32
C ARG A 430 -36.05 17.84 -8.97
N LYS A 431 -36.85 17.16 -8.15
CA LYS A 431 -38.12 17.67 -7.62
C LYS A 431 -37.97 18.42 -6.31
N LYS A 432 -36.90 18.13 -5.55
CA LYS A 432 -36.64 18.70 -4.23
C LYS A 432 -35.72 19.92 -4.29
N LEU A 433 -34.71 19.89 -5.16
CA LEU A 433 -33.79 20.99 -5.43
C LEU A 433 -34.05 21.63 -6.78
N ASP A 434 -33.68 22.90 -6.91
CA ASP A 434 -33.67 23.56 -8.22
C ASP A 434 -32.84 22.76 -9.24
N SER A 435 -33.46 22.47 -10.38
CA SER A 435 -32.84 21.66 -11.44
C SER A 435 -31.55 22.29 -11.97
N GLN A 436 -31.48 23.64 -12.03
CA GLN A 436 -30.29 24.35 -12.47
C GLN A 436 -29.12 24.13 -11.49
N ARG A 437 -29.38 24.22 -10.18
CA ARG A 437 -28.37 23.96 -9.15
C ARG A 437 -27.84 22.51 -9.17
N VAL A 438 -28.75 21.55 -9.44
CA VAL A 438 -28.35 20.13 -9.63
C VAL A 438 -27.49 19.96 -10.87
N ASP A 439 -27.87 20.60 -11.99
CA ASP A 439 -27.10 20.52 -13.24
C ASP A 439 -25.73 21.17 -13.12
N GLU A 440 -25.61 22.28 -12.41
CA GLU A 440 -24.33 22.91 -12.09
C GLU A 440 -23.46 22.00 -11.25
N ALA A 441 -24.01 21.43 -10.16
CA ALA A 441 -23.29 20.50 -9.31
C ALA A 441 -22.80 19.25 -10.04
N LEU A 442 -23.55 18.74 -11.02
CA LEU A 442 -23.16 17.61 -11.86
C LEU A 442 -22.06 17.96 -12.88
N ARG A 443 -21.89 19.24 -13.22
CA ARG A 443 -20.85 19.71 -14.16
C ARG A 443 -19.56 20.08 -13.46
N VAL A 444 -19.65 20.53 -12.20
CA VAL A 444 -18.47 20.89 -11.43
C VAL A 444 -17.65 19.63 -11.12
N ARG A 445 -16.36 19.69 -11.34
CA ARG A 445 -15.45 18.54 -11.23
C ARG A 445 -15.52 17.80 -9.89
N ASP A 446 -15.54 18.52 -8.78
CA ASP A 446 -15.62 17.98 -7.42
C ASP A 446 -17.05 18.11 -6.82
N GLY A 447 -18.05 18.38 -7.65
CA GLY A 447 -19.42 18.52 -7.25
C GLY A 447 -20.15 17.18 -7.03
N LEU A 448 -21.41 17.12 -7.44
CA LEU A 448 -22.25 15.93 -7.30
C LEU A 448 -22.03 14.93 -8.43
N PHE A 449 -21.97 13.63 -8.12
CA PHE A 449 -22.21 12.59 -9.10
C PHE A 449 -23.27 11.57 -8.63
N LEU A 450 -24.00 10.99 -9.59
CA LEU A 450 -24.89 9.86 -9.36
C LEU A 450 -24.47 8.70 -10.29
N ARG A 451 -24.07 7.58 -9.73
CA ARG A 451 -23.59 6.41 -10.47
C ARG A 451 -24.16 5.13 -9.88
N ASN A 452 -24.19 4.07 -10.68
CA ASN A 452 -24.34 2.72 -10.16
C ASN A 452 -22.95 2.10 -9.96
N LEU A 453 -22.87 0.98 -9.24
CA LEU A 453 -21.62 0.28 -8.93
C LEU A 453 -20.69 0.08 -10.14
N GLU A 454 -21.25 -0.21 -11.31
CA GLU A 454 -20.47 -0.50 -12.52
C GLU A 454 -19.81 0.74 -13.13
N ASN A 455 -20.35 1.92 -12.86
CA ASN A 455 -19.91 3.19 -13.45
C ASN A 455 -19.22 4.11 -12.45
N ALA A 456 -18.92 3.64 -11.22
CA ALA A 456 -18.27 4.43 -10.17
C ALA A 456 -16.74 4.57 -10.32
N GLN A 457 -16.14 3.79 -11.23
CA GLN A 457 -14.68 3.81 -11.42
C GLN A 457 -14.21 5.12 -12.06
N GLY A 458 -13.12 5.68 -11.52
CA GLY A 458 -12.55 6.96 -11.94
C GLY A 458 -13.14 8.17 -11.21
N GLU A 459 -14.27 8.01 -10.50
CA GLU A 459 -14.84 9.07 -9.67
C GLU A 459 -14.27 9.04 -8.25
N GLU A 460 -14.17 10.19 -7.59
CA GLU A 460 -13.85 10.31 -6.16
C GLU A 460 -14.46 11.58 -5.58
N ARG A 461 -14.95 11.53 -4.35
CA ARG A 461 -15.52 12.67 -3.63
C ARG A 461 -15.17 12.60 -2.14
N ASP A 462 -15.34 13.72 -1.44
CA ASP A 462 -15.13 13.74 0.00
C ASP A 462 -16.12 12.84 0.72
N ALA A 463 -17.37 12.83 0.30
CA ALA A 463 -18.41 11.96 0.84
C ALA A 463 -19.09 11.11 -0.23
N ILE A 464 -19.32 9.84 0.09
CA ILE A 464 -20.05 8.90 -0.75
C ILE A 464 -21.26 8.37 0.03
N LEU A 465 -22.44 8.51 -0.55
CA LEU A 465 -23.69 7.92 -0.06
C LEU A 465 -24.01 6.66 -0.87
N PHE A 466 -24.08 5.53 -0.18
CA PHE A 466 -24.49 4.28 -0.82
C PHE A 466 -25.97 4.01 -0.60
N SER A 467 -26.73 3.79 -1.68
CA SER A 467 -28.04 3.17 -1.62
C SER A 467 -27.90 1.70 -1.96
N LEU A 468 -28.09 0.82 -0.98
CA LEU A 468 -27.99 -0.64 -1.21
C LEU A 468 -29.14 -1.13 -2.11
N THR A 469 -30.25 -0.41 -2.15
CA THR A 469 -31.41 -0.70 -3.01
C THR A 469 -32.13 -1.99 -2.63
N PHE A 470 -31.41 -3.10 -2.57
CA PHE A 470 -31.93 -4.42 -2.24
C PHE A 470 -32.29 -4.49 -0.75
N SER A 471 -33.45 -5.01 -0.46
CA SER A 471 -33.93 -5.26 0.90
C SER A 471 -34.95 -6.39 0.87
N ALA A 472 -35.59 -6.66 1.99
CA ALA A 472 -36.71 -7.59 2.01
C ALA A 472 -37.78 -7.19 0.97
N ASN A 473 -38.24 -8.15 0.21
CA ASN A 473 -39.35 -8.01 -0.70
C ASN A 473 -40.69 -8.02 0.08
N GLU A 474 -41.80 -7.89 -0.59
CA GLU A 474 -43.17 -7.95 0.01
C GLU A 474 -43.47 -9.25 0.79
N ARG A 475 -42.63 -10.28 0.64
CA ARG A 475 -42.74 -11.57 1.33
C ARG A 475 -41.75 -11.70 2.51
N GLY A 476 -40.92 -10.70 2.73
CA GLY A 476 -39.89 -10.71 3.76
C GLY A 476 -38.55 -11.33 3.34
N ASP A 477 -38.39 -11.80 2.08
CA ASP A 477 -37.17 -12.43 1.60
C ASP A 477 -36.18 -11.38 1.07
N ILE A 478 -34.91 -11.44 1.51
CA ILE A 478 -33.84 -10.61 0.95
C ILE A 478 -33.20 -11.36 -0.22
N PRO A 479 -33.21 -10.78 -1.44
CA PRO A 479 -32.61 -11.43 -2.60
C PRO A 479 -31.07 -11.45 -2.47
N LEU A 480 -30.43 -12.61 -2.62
CA LEU A 480 -28.98 -12.77 -2.55
C LEU A 480 -28.25 -12.38 -3.86
N SER A 481 -28.98 -12.00 -4.88
CA SER A 481 -28.36 -11.62 -6.16
C SER A 481 -27.65 -10.27 -6.12
N PHE A 482 -28.09 -9.32 -5.27
CA PHE A 482 -27.51 -7.98 -5.14
C PHE A 482 -26.96 -7.39 -6.47
N GLY A 483 -27.71 -7.53 -7.56
CA GLY A 483 -27.27 -7.09 -8.87
C GLY A 483 -25.92 -7.67 -9.28
N SER A 484 -25.00 -6.82 -9.64
CA SER A 484 -23.66 -7.23 -10.11
C SER A 484 -22.74 -7.82 -9.04
N LEU A 485 -23.04 -7.67 -7.75
CA LEU A 485 -22.29 -8.32 -6.68
C LEU A 485 -22.56 -9.83 -6.60
N GLY A 486 -23.73 -10.27 -7.02
CA GLY A 486 -24.11 -11.67 -7.08
C GLY A 486 -23.55 -12.42 -8.29
N HIS A 487 -22.48 -11.94 -8.91
CA HIS A 487 -21.80 -12.58 -10.05
C HIS A 487 -20.30 -12.70 -9.77
N ALA A 488 -19.62 -13.53 -10.54
CA ALA A 488 -18.16 -13.66 -10.47
C ALA A 488 -17.49 -12.29 -10.70
N GLY A 489 -16.54 -11.92 -9.83
CA GLY A 489 -15.90 -10.59 -9.84
C GLY A 489 -16.73 -9.49 -9.18
N GLY A 490 -17.82 -9.84 -8.49
CA GLY A 490 -18.63 -8.88 -7.71
C GLY A 490 -17.82 -8.19 -6.61
N GLU A 491 -16.90 -8.91 -5.97
CA GLU A 491 -15.98 -8.39 -4.98
C GLU A 491 -15.11 -7.24 -5.51
N ARG A 492 -14.70 -7.29 -6.77
CA ARG A 492 -13.91 -6.22 -7.41
C ARG A 492 -14.75 -4.94 -7.59
N ARG A 493 -16.05 -5.07 -7.87
CA ARG A 493 -16.97 -3.92 -7.97
C ARG A 493 -17.19 -3.26 -6.63
N LEU A 494 -17.34 -4.07 -5.57
CA LEU A 494 -17.43 -3.55 -4.22
C LEU A 494 -16.15 -2.81 -3.85
N ASN A 495 -14.97 -3.41 -4.08
CA ASN A 495 -13.67 -2.79 -3.80
C ASN A 495 -13.52 -1.43 -4.49
N VAL A 496 -13.88 -1.35 -5.78
CA VAL A 496 -13.85 -0.08 -6.51
C VAL A 496 -14.75 0.96 -5.85
N ALA A 497 -15.99 0.60 -5.52
CA ALA A 497 -16.96 1.54 -4.99
C ALA A 497 -16.59 2.07 -3.59
N ILE A 498 -16.17 1.19 -2.67
CA ILE A 498 -15.82 1.58 -1.28
C ILE A 498 -14.49 2.33 -1.18
N THR A 499 -13.70 2.41 -2.25
CA THR A 499 -12.46 3.19 -2.31
C THR A 499 -12.64 4.55 -2.99
N ARG A 500 -13.87 5.01 -3.21
CA ARG A 500 -14.16 6.29 -3.88
C ARG A 500 -14.24 7.48 -2.93
N ALA A 501 -14.39 7.26 -1.64
CA ALA A 501 -14.47 8.32 -0.65
C ALA A 501 -13.10 8.79 -0.19
N ARG A 502 -12.93 10.10 -0.06
CA ARG A 502 -11.76 10.70 0.56
C ARG A 502 -11.92 10.85 2.08
N ARG A 503 -13.16 11.10 2.57
CA ARG A 503 -13.41 11.42 3.98
C ARG A 503 -14.51 10.56 4.61
N GLN A 504 -15.63 10.32 3.90
CA GLN A 504 -16.80 9.67 4.49
C GLN A 504 -17.53 8.73 3.54
N ILE A 505 -18.01 7.61 4.09
CA ILE A 505 -19.00 6.73 3.45
C ILE A 505 -20.20 6.58 4.37
N VAL A 506 -21.39 6.83 3.84
CA VAL A 506 -22.67 6.55 4.53
C VAL A 506 -23.45 5.50 3.73
N LEU A 507 -23.65 4.33 4.35
CA LEU A 507 -24.38 3.21 3.76
C LEU A 507 -25.84 3.26 4.23
N PHE A 508 -26.78 3.44 3.30
CA PHE A 508 -28.21 3.35 3.57
C PHE A 508 -28.64 1.92 3.33
N SER A 509 -29.09 1.25 4.40
CA SER A 509 -29.53 -0.15 4.35
C SER A 509 -30.92 -0.29 4.95
N SER A 510 -31.81 -0.98 4.24
CA SER A 510 -33.16 -1.30 4.73
C SER A 510 -33.24 -2.67 5.43
N PHE A 511 -32.11 -3.31 5.70
CA PHE A 511 -31.99 -4.57 6.44
C PHE A 511 -30.75 -4.52 7.34
N ASP A 512 -30.70 -5.37 8.36
CA ASP A 512 -29.53 -5.50 9.21
C ASP A 512 -28.53 -6.51 8.61
N PRO A 513 -27.21 -6.34 8.84
CA PRO A 513 -26.20 -7.26 8.31
C PRO A 513 -26.47 -8.73 8.66
N ASP A 514 -27.09 -8.99 9.82
CA ASP A 514 -27.42 -10.33 10.31
C ASP A 514 -28.56 -10.99 9.51
N ASP A 515 -29.42 -10.21 8.88
CA ASP A 515 -30.51 -10.70 8.02
C ASP A 515 -29.99 -11.25 6.69
N LEU A 516 -28.75 -10.93 6.30
CA LEU A 516 -28.13 -11.36 5.06
C LEU A 516 -27.49 -12.75 5.20
N HIS A 517 -28.21 -13.77 4.82
CA HIS A 517 -27.77 -15.18 4.89
C HIS A 517 -26.78 -15.54 3.77
N VAL A 518 -25.54 -15.06 3.91
CA VAL A 518 -24.46 -15.21 2.91
C VAL A 518 -23.99 -16.65 2.70
N GLU A 519 -24.32 -17.57 3.59
CA GLU A 519 -24.03 -19.00 3.49
C GLU A 519 -24.69 -19.63 2.26
N ARG A 520 -25.81 -19.04 1.80
CA ARG A 520 -26.55 -19.46 0.63
C ARG A 520 -25.99 -18.89 -0.67
N SER A 521 -25.05 -17.96 -0.61
CA SER A 521 -24.43 -17.34 -1.79
C SER A 521 -23.08 -17.99 -2.12
N ALA A 522 -22.90 -18.36 -3.39
CA ALA A 522 -21.61 -18.80 -3.92
C ALA A 522 -20.63 -17.63 -4.17
N HIS A 523 -21.14 -16.40 -4.23
CA HIS A 523 -20.43 -15.23 -4.69
C HIS A 523 -19.76 -14.47 -3.55
N GLN A 524 -18.43 -14.20 -3.69
CA GLN A 524 -17.63 -13.52 -2.70
C GLN A 524 -18.09 -12.08 -2.46
N GLY A 525 -18.54 -11.36 -3.50
CA GLY A 525 -19.00 -9.98 -3.37
C GLY A 525 -20.16 -9.78 -2.39
N VAL A 526 -21.08 -10.77 -2.27
CA VAL A 526 -22.18 -10.72 -1.29
C VAL A 526 -21.69 -10.98 0.14
N LYS A 527 -20.71 -11.86 0.31
CA LYS A 527 -20.06 -12.12 1.62
C LYS A 527 -19.28 -10.91 2.10
N ASP A 528 -18.55 -10.29 1.19
CA ASP A 528 -17.76 -9.08 1.49
C ASP A 528 -18.69 -7.90 1.81
N LEU A 529 -19.86 -7.79 1.14
CA LEU A 529 -20.86 -6.78 1.47
C LEU A 529 -21.35 -6.93 2.91
N ARG A 530 -21.69 -8.13 3.36
CA ARG A 530 -22.11 -8.36 4.75
C ARG A 530 -21.01 -7.96 5.73
N ALA A 531 -19.78 -8.42 5.49
CA ALA A 531 -18.65 -8.08 6.34
C ALA A 531 -18.38 -6.56 6.38
N TYR A 532 -18.58 -5.87 5.26
CA TYR A 532 -18.45 -4.41 5.19
C TYR A 532 -19.55 -3.68 5.96
N LEU A 533 -20.80 -4.17 5.89
CA LEU A 533 -21.91 -3.63 6.66
C LEU A 533 -21.73 -3.87 8.17
N GLU A 534 -21.19 -5.00 8.57
CA GLU A 534 -20.83 -5.30 9.97
C GLU A 534 -19.74 -4.34 10.49
N GLN A 535 -18.73 -4.06 9.69
CA GLN A 535 -17.72 -3.05 10.00
C GLN A 535 -18.33 -1.65 10.12
N ALA A 536 -19.22 -1.27 9.20
CA ALA A 536 -19.90 0.03 9.24
C ALA A 536 -20.79 0.18 10.48
N ARG A 537 -21.51 -0.88 10.90
CA ARG A 537 -22.34 -0.91 12.11
C ARG A 537 -21.51 -0.76 13.38
N SER A 538 -20.29 -1.27 13.41
CA SER A 538 -19.36 -1.13 14.55
C SER A 538 -18.67 0.24 14.61
N GLY A 539 -19.07 1.21 13.79
CA GLY A 539 -18.49 2.53 13.74
C GLY A 539 -17.24 2.61 12.86
N GLY A 540 -17.06 1.65 11.96
CA GLY A 540 -15.96 1.65 11.00
C GLY A 540 -14.58 1.38 11.60
N ALA A 541 -14.50 1.19 12.93
CA ALA A 541 -13.23 0.86 13.57
C ALA A 541 -12.68 -0.44 12.96
N PRO A 542 -11.52 -0.44 12.32
CA PRO A 542 -10.93 -1.67 11.85
C PRO A 542 -10.65 -2.52 13.09
N ARG A 543 -11.15 -3.73 13.09
CA ARG A 543 -10.72 -4.72 14.08
C ARG A 543 -9.20 -4.77 14.00
N ALA A 544 -8.53 -4.39 15.07
CA ALA A 544 -7.07 -4.35 15.13
C ALA A 544 -6.54 -5.62 14.47
N LEU A 545 -5.71 -5.47 13.46
CA LEU A 545 -4.85 -6.57 13.04
C LEU A 545 -4.19 -7.05 14.32
N PRO A 546 -4.11 -8.38 14.59
CA PRO A 546 -3.31 -8.83 15.71
C PRO A 546 -1.98 -8.11 15.51
N ALA A 547 -1.64 -7.26 16.47
CA ALA A 547 -0.39 -6.56 16.46
C ALA A 547 0.65 -7.64 16.13
N SER A 548 1.32 -7.53 14.98
CA SER A 548 2.57 -8.22 14.86
C SER A 548 3.29 -7.75 16.11
N ARG A 549 3.65 -8.65 16.99
CA ARG A 549 4.47 -8.32 18.14
C ARG A 549 5.81 -7.86 17.56
N SER A 550 5.81 -6.66 17.01
CA SER A 550 7.01 -5.90 16.80
C SER A 550 7.69 -5.91 18.15
N ALA A 551 8.93 -6.36 18.20
CA ALA A 551 9.71 -6.32 19.42
C ALA A 551 9.48 -4.95 20.05
N VAL A 552 9.09 -4.97 21.33
CA VAL A 552 8.75 -3.75 22.08
C VAL A 552 9.85 -2.72 21.82
N ASP A 553 9.48 -1.58 21.26
CA ASP A 553 10.44 -0.51 21.01
C ASP A 553 10.67 0.22 22.34
N LEU A 554 11.73 -0.17 23.04
CA LEU A 554 12.04 0.33 24.35
C LEU A 554 12.34 1.82 24.33
N HIS A 555 12.97 2.32 23.27
CA HIS A 555 13.19 3.76 23.10
C HIS A 555 11.90 4.54 23.07
N ARG A 556 10.95 4.08 22.25
CA ARG A 556 9.63 4.70 22.13
C ARG A 556 8.89 4.70 23.47
N ASN A 557 9.01 3.61 24.22
CA ASN A 557 8.36 3.50 25.53
C ASN A 557 9.01 4.41 26.58
N GLU A 558 10.34 4.49 26.61
CA GLU A 558 11.08 5.41 27.50
C GLU A 558 10.65 6.87 27.30
N ILE A 559 10.56 7.31 26.03
CA ILE A 559 10.08 8.65 25.69
C ILE A 559 8.62 8.84 26.11
N ALA A 560 7.77 7.84 25.87
CA ALA A 560 6.35 7.90 26.20
C ALA A 560 6.12 8.01 27.71
N GLU A 561 6.87 7.25 28.52
CA GLU A 561 6.78 7.29 29.98
C GLU A 561 7.22 8.63 30.52
N ARG A 562 8.35 9.16 30.05
CA ARG A 562 8.83 10.47 30.46
C ARG A 562 7.88 11.62 30.14
N LEU A 563 7.19 11.51 28.97
CA LEU A 563 6.14 12.48 28.60
C LEU A 563 4.87 12.31 29.44
N ARG A 564 4.51 11.10 29.85
CA ARG A 564 3.36 10.87 30.76
C ARG A 564 3.61 11.43 32.17
N GLU A 565 4.86 11.39 32.65
CA GLU A 565 5.26 12.01 33.92
C GLU A 565 4.96 13.51 33.94
N THR A 566 4.98 14.19 32.79
CA THR A 566 4.59 15.60 32.68
C THR A 566 3.05 15.83 32.68
N GLY A 567 2.23 14.77 32.78
CA GLY A 567 0.78 14.86 32.77
C GLY A 567 0.16 14.90 31.37
N LEU A 568 0.94 14.72 30.29
CA LEU A 568 0.41 14.59 28.92
C LEU A 568 -0.27 13.23 28.69
N GLU A 569 -1.35 13.22 27.93
CA GLU A 569 -1.92 11.99 27.39
C GLU A 569 -1.07 11.51 26.20
N VAL A 570 -0.44 10.35 26.32
CA VAL A 570 0.46 9.80 25.29
C VAL A 570 -0.06 8.46 24.79
N SER A 571 -0.44 8.42 23.51
CA SER A 571 -0.76 7.18 22.79
C SER A 571 0.45 6.70 22.00
N VAL A 572 0.74 5.39 22.05
CA VAL A 572 1.91 4.77 21.44
C VAL A 572 1.49 3.90 20.26
N GLY A 573 2.20 4.02 19.12
CA GLY A 573 1.99 3.16 17.95
C GLY A 573 0.60 3.35 17.33
N VAL A 574 0.26 4.58 16.96
CA VAL A 574 -1.06 4.91 16.40
C VAL A 574 -1.07 4.64 14.91
N GLY A 575 -1.94 3.72 14.47
CA GLY A 575 -2.11 3.36 13.06
C GLY A 575 -2.69 1.96 12.88
N HIS A 576 -3.17 1.66 11.68
CA HIS A 576 -3.80 0.37 11.33
C HIS A 576 -3.07 -0.39 10.21
N SER A 577 -1.90 0.10 9.80
CA SER A 577 -1.05 -0.52 8.78
C SER A 577 0.36 -0.72 9.33
N SER A 578 1.32 -1.07 8.46
CA SER A 578 2.73 -1.12 8.86
C SER A 578 3.37 0.29 8.98
N PHE A 579 2.64 1.36 8.70
CA PHE A 579 2.96 2.71 9.12
C PHE A 579 2.17 3.04 10.39
N GLU A 580 2.91 3.41 11.44
CA GLU A 580 2.37 3.89 12.69
C GLU A 580 3.02 5.24 12.99
N ILE A 581 2.27 6.15 13.62
CA ILE A 581 2.84 7.31 14.30
C ILE A 581 3.40 6.77 15.62
N ASP A 582 4.68 7.03 15.88
CA ASP A 582 5.36 6.47 17.05
C ASP A 582 4.69 6.91 18.34
N LEU A 583 4.44 8.23 18.51
CA LEU A 583 3.71 8.78 19.65
C LEU A 583 2.70 9.82 19.18
N VAL A 584 1.55 9.87 19.82
CA VAL A 584 0.55 10.94 19.67
C VAL A 584 0.32 11.58 21.03
N LEU A 585 0.52 12.91 21.07
CA LEU A 585 0.36 13.70 22.29
C LEU A 585 -0.98 14.42 22.24
N GLY A 586 -1.80 14.22 23.26
CA GLY A 586 -3.05 14.93 23.49
C GLY A 586 -2.91 15.93 24.66
N ALA A 587 -3.60 17.06 24.60
CA ALA A 587 -3.71 17.92 25.77
C ALA A 587 -4.70 17.28 26.75
N SER A 588 -4.30 17.11 28.03
CA SER A 588 -5.20 16.62 29.08
C SER A 588 -6.42 17.53 29.19
N GLY A 589 -7.56 17.02 28.74
CA GLY A 589 -8.82 17.81 28.75
C GLY A 589 -9.46 17.81 30.11
N ARG A 590 -9.10 18.72 31.00
CA ARG A 590 -10.10 19.32 31.89
C ARG A 590 -10.47 20.66 31.26
N ALA A 591 -11.71 20.75 30.80
CA ALA A 591 -12.30 21.99 30.39
C ALA A 591 -12.46 22.85 31.65
N GLU A 592 -11.54 23.77 31.89
CA GLU A 592 -11.79 24.98 32.64
C GLU A 592 -11.84 26.15 31.67
N GLU A 593 -12.94 26.84 31.75
CA GLU A 593 -13.25 28.09 31.11
C GLU A 593 -12.09 29.08 31.26
N SER A 594 -11.32 29.26 30.24
CA SER A 594 -10.44 30.42 30.08
C SER A 594 -10.61 30.93 28.68
N GLY A 595 -11.45 31.94 28.56
CA GLY A 595 -11.66 32.63 27.27
C GLY A 595 -10.40 33.20 26.72
N ARG A 596 -10.04 32.72 25.51
CA ARG A 596 -9.35 33.45 24.44
C ARG A 596 -9.34 32.60 23.18
N GLY A 597 -9.99 33.12 22.15
CA GLY A 597 -9.83 32.67 20.78
C GLY A 597 -10.78 31.53 20.35
N ALA A 598 -12.04 31.92 20.05
CA ALA A 598 -13.00 31.00 19.44
C ALA A 598 -12.48 30.50 18.10
N LEU A 599 -12.35 29.17 17.98
CA LEU A 599 -12.32 28.49 16.67
C LEU A 599 -13.60 28.89 15.89
N PRO A 600 -13.54 28.96 14.54
CA PRO A 600 -14.72 29.25 13.75
C PRO A 600 -15.86 28.29 14.12
N GLU A 601 -17.07 28.81 14.36
CA GLU A 601 -18.24 28.05 14.85
C GLU A 601 -18.59 26.77 14.08
N ARG A 602 -18.13 26.66 12.85
CA ARG A 602 -18.27 25.45 12.01
C ARG A 602 -17.50 24.23 12.52
N PHE A 603 -16.47 24.38 13.35
CA PHE A 603 -15.72 23.31 13.99
C PHE A 603 -16.12 23.10 15.46
N ALA A 604 -16.81 24.07 16.08
CA ALA A 604 -17.13 24.05 17.50
C ALA A 604 -18.32 23.16 17.88
N ARG A 605 -19.17 22.75 16.94
CA ARG A 605 -20.38 21.97 17.28
C ARG A 605 -20.13 20.48 17.52
N ASN A 606 -18.98 19.95 17.14
CA ASN A 606 -18.62 18.55 17.39
C ASN A 606 -17.32 18.38 18.20
N ALA A 607 -16.72 19.46 18.67
CA ALA A 607 -15.46 19.44 19.41
C ALA A 607 -15.69 19.45 20.94
N GLN A 608 -16.49 18.51 21.43
CA GLN A 608 -16.30 17.98 22.78
C GLN A 608 -15.29 16.81 22.77
N ALA A 609 -14.49 16.66 21.72
CA ALA A 609 -13.46 15.66 21.58
C ALA A 609 -12.15 16.34 21.23
N ALA A 610 -11.18 16.21 22.12
CA ALA A 610 -9.73 16.35 21.98
C ALA A 610 -9.24 17.42 20.98
N ARG A 611 -8.48 18.39 21.50
CA ARG A 611 -7.65 19.27 20.66
C ARG A 611 -6.79 18.42 19.71
N PRO A 612 -6.53 18.88 18.47
CA PRO A 612 -5.69 18.14 17.55
C PRO A 612 -4.34 17.84 18.20
N GLY A 613 -4.04 16.56 18.38
CA GLY A 613 -2.82 16.11 19.00
C GLY A 613 -1.59 16.40 18.15
N VAL A 614 -0.41 16.30 18.75
CA VAL A 614 0.87 16.34 18.06
C VAL A 614 1.26 14.93 17.65
N ALA A 615 1.57 14.72 16.35
CA ALA A 615 2.15 13.48 15.88
C ALA A 615 3.68 13.53 16.06
N VAL A 616 4.26 12.55 16.72
CA VAL A 616 5.71 12.45 16.93
C VAL A 616 6.24 11.24 16.17
N LEU A 617 7.25 11.45 15.34
CA LEU A 617 7.93 10.42 14.56
C LEU A 617 9.34 10.21 15.11
N LEU A 618 9.70 8.94 15.31
CA LEU A 618 11.03 8.52 15.77
C LEU A 618 11.81 7.88 14.62
N ASP A 619 13.11 7.79 14.80
CA ASP A 619 14.06 7.16 13.87
C ASP A 619 14.34 5.67 14.18
N GLY A 620 13.34 5.00 14.75
CA GLY A 620 13.36 3.60 15.13
C GLY A 620 13.32 2.61 13.94
N PRO A 621 13.08 1.30 14.21
CA PRO A 621 13.10 0.25 13.18
C PRO A 621 12.09 0.46 12.05
N GLY A 622 10.94 1.12 12.34
CA GLY A 622 9.95 1.51 11.35
C GLY A 622 10.48 2.51 10.32
N TRP A 623 11.27 3.46 10.79
CA TRP A 623 11.93 4.46 9.98
C TRP A 623 13.06 3.84 9.13
N ASP A 624 13.90 2.96 9.69
CA ASP A 624 15.01 2.30 8.98
C ASP A 624 14.54 1.44 7.81
N ARG A 625 13.40 0.78 7.91
CA ARG A 625 12.83 -0.02 6.80
C ARG A 625 12.59 0.77 5.52
N ARG A 626 12.46 2.10 5.59
CA ARG A 626 12.26 2.99 4.45
C ARG A 626 13.60 3.41 3.86
N LYS A 627 13.90 2.92 2.65
CA LYS A 627 15.25 2.99 2.08
C LYS A 627 15.64 4.38 1.55
N SER A 628 14.69 5.18 1.08
CA SER A 628 15.01 6.51 0.55
C SER A 628 14.76 7.60 1.59
N VAL A 629 15.53 8.69 1.52
CA VAL A 629 15.30 9.91 2.33
C VAL A 629 13.89 10.43 2.14
N MET A 630 13.38 10.36 0.89
CA MET A 630 12.02 10.81 0.57
C MET A 630 10.97 10.01 1.35
N ASP A 631 11.03 8.66 1.29
CA ASP A 631 10.05 7.78 1.94
C ASP A 631 10.18 7.80 3.47
N ARG A 632 11.38 8.06 3.97
CA ARG A 632 11.73 7.97 5.38
C ARG A 632 11.48 9.28 6.13
N ASP A 633 11.87 10.40 5.52
CA ASP A 633 11.98 11.67 6.22
C ASP A 633 10.98 12.73 5.76
N LEU A 634 10.65 12.80 4.47
CA LEU A 634 9.79 13.85 3.92
C LEU A 634 8.34 13.44 3.75
N LEU A 635 8.08 12.39 2.97
CA LEU A 635 6.71 11.97 2.64
C LEU A 635 5.83 11.66 3.85
N PRO A 636 6.32 11.01 4.93
CA PRO A 636 5.49 10.77 6.10
C PRO A 636 4.96 12.06 6.72
N VAL A 637 5.81 13.07 6.84
CA VAL A 637 5.44 14.38 7.39
C VAL A 637 4.42 15.07 6.50
N ASP A 638 4.66 15.09 5.18
CA ASP A 638 3.77 15.75 4.22
C ASP A 638 2.40 15.06 4.17
N VAL A 639 2.37 13.72 4.18
CA VAL A 639 1.12 12.97 4.17
C VAL A 639 0.36 13.17 5.48
N LEU A 640 1.02 13.11 6.64
CA LEU A 640 0.36 13.36 7.93
C LEU A 640 -0.27 14.75 8.00
N ARG A 641 0.41 15.78 7.50
CA ARG A 641 -0.17 17.13 7.37
C ARG A 641 -1.42 17.12 6.48
N THR A 642 -1.38 16.40 5.37
CA THR A 642 -2.55 16.23 4.48
C THR A 642 -3.69 15.48 5.18
N MET A 643 -3.38 14.56 6.11
CA MET A 643 -4.37 13.86 6.92
C MET A 643 -5.00 14.73 8.03
N GLY A 644 -4.51 15.96 8.22
CA GLY A 644 -5.06 16.93 9.18
C GLY A 644 -4.26 17.10 10.47
N TRP A 645 -3.06 16.53 10.55
CA TRP A 645 -2.16 16.83 11.66
C TRP A 645 -1.56 18.22 11.51
N GLU A 646 -1.92 19.14 12.40
CA GLU A 646 -1.39 20.51 12.38
C GLU A 646 0.08 20.56 12.76
N ARG A 647 0.50 19.67 13.68
CA ARG A 647 1.87 19.57 14.14
C ARG A 647 2.38 18.13 13.97
N VAL A 648 3.53 18.00 13.33
CA VAL A 648 4.27 16.75 13.19
C VAL A 648 5.70 17.03 13.62
N GLU A 649 6.06 16.50 14.77
CA GLU A 649 7.36 16.64 15.37
C GLU A 649 8.25 15.42 15.09
N ARG A 650 9.54 15.59 15.10
CA ARG A 650 10.51 14.50 15.00
C ARG A 650 11.45 14.54 16.19
N VAL A 651 11.70 13.36 16.74
CA VAL A 651 12.72 13.16 17.77
C VAL A 651 13.74 12.17 17.23
N TRP A 652 15.00 12.58 17.30
CA TRP A 652 16.14 11.76 16.90
C TRP A 652 16.66 11.01 18.12
N THR A 653 17.01 9.73 17.97
CA THR A 653 17.54 8.92 19.08
C THR A 653 18.76 9.54 19.74
N PRO A 654 19.77 10.06 19.01
CA PRO A 654 20.93 10.72 19.66
C PRO A 654 20.56 12.05 20.36
N GLU A 655 19.58 12.82 19.84
CA GLU A 655 19.06 14.02 20.49
C GLU A 655 18.46 13.68 21.86
N TRP A 656 17.59 12.65 21.90
CA TRP A 656 17.01 12.16 23.13
C TRP A 656 18.06 11.70 24.17
N VAL A 657 19.08 10.98 23.70
CA VAL A 657 20.16 10.49 24.59
C VAL A 657 21.00 11.64 25.15
N ALA A 658 21.21 12.70 24.35
CA ALA A 658 22.04 13.84 24.77
C ALA A 658 21.30 14.75 25.75
N ASP A 659 20.03 15.06 25.54
CA ASP A 659 19.25 15.95 26.40
C ASP A 659 17.75 15.58 26.35
N PRO A 660 17.33 14.62 27.18
CA PRO A 660 15.92 14.21 27.26
C PRO A 660 14.99 15.35 27.71
N ASP A 661 15.47 16.21 28.64
CA ASP A 661 14.65 17.27 29.22
C ASP A 661 14.35 18.38 28.21
N ALA A 662 15.32 18.73 27.36
CA ALA A 662 15.08 19.67 26.27
C ALA A 662 14.07 19.12 25.23
N VAL A 663 14.13 17.83 24.93
CA VAL A 663 13.17 17.16 24.03
C VAL A 663 11.77 17.16 24.66
N VAL A 664 11.65 16.79 25.92
CA VAL A 664 10.36 16.82 26.66
C VAL A 664 9.78 18.22 26.66
N THR A 665 10.58 19.23 27.01
CA THR A 665 10.15 20.65 27.00
C THR A 665 9.57 21.05 25.65
N ARG A 666 10.30 20.77 24.57
CA ARG A 666 9.87 21.07 23.19
C ARG A 666 8.55 20.37 22.83
N LEU A 667 8.39 19.12 23.21
CA LEU A 667 7.19 18.35 22.92
C LEU A 667 5.98 18.80 23.74
N VAL A 668 6.18 19.15 25.01
CA VAL A 668 5.14 19.74 25.88
C VAL A 668 4.67 21.08 25.31
N GLU A 669 5.58 21.95 24.91
CA GLU A 669 5.25 23.23 24.26
C GLU A 669 4.51 23.01 22.93
N ALA A 670 4.93 22.03 22.13
CA ALA A 670 4.25 21.67 20.90
C ALA A 670 2.81 21.19 21.15
N ALA A 671 2.56 20.49 22.25
CA ALA A 671 1.22 20.07 22.67
C ALA A 671 0.38 21.22 23.28
N GLY A 672 0.95 22.42 23.41
CA GLY A 672 0.28 23.60 23.98
C GLY A 672 0.27 23.63 25.50
N GLY A 673 1.12 22.85 26.14
CA GLY A 673 1.41 22.86 27.58
C GLY A 673 2.51 23.86 27.95
N SER A 674 2.65 24.08 29.28
CA SER A 674 3.82 24.74 29.86
C SER A 674 4.28 23.89 31.03
N LEU A 675 5.55 23.50 31.07
CA LEU A 675 6.10 22.70 32.17
C LEU A 675 5.90 23.34 33.53
N ALA A 676 6.12 24.65 33.64
CA ALA A 676 5.92 25.41 34.89
C ALA A 676 4.45 25.36 35.36
N ALA A 677 3.47 25.40 34.43
CA ALA A 677 2.04 25.33 34.79
C ALA A 677 1.62 23.88 35.13
N MET A 678 2.35 22.89 34.66
CA MET A 678 2.08 21.48 34.94
C MET A 678 2.73 21.03 36.26
N GLU A 679 3.91 21.54 36.60
CA GLU A 679 4.58 21.37 37.90
C GLU A 679 3.76 22.01 39.03
N ASP A 680 3.27 23.23 38.86
CA ASP A 680 2.37 23.91 39.81
C ASP A 680 1.07 23.11 40.04
N GLN A 681 0.55 22.40 39.07
CA GLN A 681 -0.64 21.53 39.24
C GLN A 681 -0.30 20.21 39.93
N ALA A 682 0.87 19.65 39.74
CA ALA A 682 1.32 18.44 40.42
C ALA A 682 1.56 18.71 41.92
N GLU A 683 2.16 19.84 42.28
CA GLU A 683 2.34 20.24 43.66
C GLU A 683 1.02 20.54 44.38
N GLN A 684 -0.03 21.00 43.68
CA GLN A 684 -1.36 21.22 44.28
C GLN A 684 -2.17 19.91 44.45
N LEU A 685 -1.73 18.80 43.92
CA LEU A 685 -2.38 17.49 44.07
C LEU A 685 -1.76 16.60 45.16
N GLU A 686 -0.64 17.01 45.76
CA GLU A 686 -0.15 16.40 47.02
C GLU A 686 -1.02 16.92 48.15
N VAL A 687 -2.09 16.20 48.43
CA VAL A 687 -3.01 16.44 49.57
C VAL A 687 -2.28 16.13 50.88
N PRO A 688 -2.24 17.05 51.87
CA PRO A 688 -1.73 16.70 53.18
C PRO A 688 -2.61 15.64 53.82
N GLU A 689 -2.02 14.65 54.43
CA GLU A 689 -2.69 13.63 55.22
C GLU A 689 -3.63 14.26 56.25
N ALA A 690 -4.88 13.90 56.17
CA ALA A 690 -5.93 14.36 57.09
C ALA A 690 -5.74 13.70 58.45
N ASP A 691 -5.52 14.50 59.48
CA ASP A 691 -5.70 14.15 60.89
C ASP A 691 -7.20 14.16 61.20
N GLY A 692 -7.64 13.14 61.95
CA GLY A 692 -9.04 12.82 62.07
C GLY A 692 -9.85 13.67 63.04
N GLY A 693 -11.15 13.63 62.88
CA GLY A 693 -12.13 13.89 63.95
C GLY A 693 -13.40 14.63 63.56
N ASP A 694 -14.45 13.89 63.77
CA ASP A 694 -15.81 14.25 64.17
C ASP A 694 -16.92 14.58 63.15
N GLU A 695 -18.00 13.92 63.46
CA GLU A 695 -19.29 13.69 62.84
C GLU A 695 -20.26 14.91 62.80
N PRO A 696 -21.48 14.75 62.29
CA PRO A 696 -22.14 15.65 61.38
C PRO A 696 -23.28 16.48 61.96
N GLU A 697 -23.67 17.55 61.31
CA GLU A 697 -24.99 18.17 61.53
C GLU A 697 -25.67 18.68 60.24
N ALA A 698 -26.95 18.50 60.27
CA ALA A 698 -28.06 18.53 59.37
C ALA A 698 -28.26 19.70 58.40
N MET A 699 -28.93 19.37 57.31
CA MET A 699 -29.71 20.25 56.42
C MET A 699 -30.74 21.15 57.10
N PRO A 700 -31.19 22.25 56.50
CA PRO A 700 -32.43 22.25 55.72
C PRO A 700 -32.42 23.13 54.45
N SER A 701 -33.01 22.66 53.42
CA SER A 701 -34.26 22.91 52.64
C SER A 701 -34.66 24.35 52.36
N GLU A 702 -34.92 24.52 51.05
CA GLU A 702 -36.03 25.25 50.36
C GLU A 702 -36.04 26.76 50.29
N ASP A 703 -36.17 27.30 49.16
CA ASP A 703 -37.26 27.86 48.35
C ASP A 703 -37.03 29.25 47.72
N GLU A 704 -37.56 29.34 46.50
CA GLU A 704 -38.22 30.48 45.84
C GLU A 704 -37.39 31.64 45.20
N ALA A 705 -37.34 31.65 43.93
CA ALA A 705 -38.19 32.38 42.94
C ALA A 705 -38.00 33.92 42.82
N THR A 706 -38.03 34.25 41.53
CA THR A 706 -38.54 35.46 40.87
C THR A 706 -37.56 36.43 40.24
N SER A 707 -37.62 36.41 38.94
CA SER A 707 -37.98 37.49 37.97
C SER A 707 -37.19 38.78 37.93
N SER A 708 -36.64 39.13 36.82
CA SER A 708 -37.10 40.23 35.93
C SER A 708 -35.98 40.75 34.99
N ASP A 709 -36.31 40.76 33.75
CA ASP A 709 -35.81 41.57 32.62
C ASP A 709 -36.26 43.03 32.79
N PRO A 710 -35.92 44.05 32.00
CA PRO A 710 -35.02 44.22 30.87
C PRO A 710 -34.23 45.54 30.82
N GLY A 711 -33.50 45.80 29.75
CA GLY A 711 -33.19 47.16 29.27
C GLY A 711 -31.89 47.36 28.53
N ALA A 712 -31.99 47.31 27.25
CA ALA A 712 -31.61 48.23 26.18
C ALA A 712 -30.56 49.35 26.45
N VAL A 713 -29.64 49.56 25.53
CA VAL A 713 -29.36 50.71 24.64
C VAL A 713 -27.99 50.52 23.95
N ALA A 714 -27.98 50.30 22.69
CA ALA A 714 -27.63 51.15 21.52
C ALA A 714 -26.17 51.66 21.36
N ALA A 715 -25.61 51.27 20.26
CA ALA A 715 -24.86 51.97 19.23
C ALA A 715 -23.51 52.66 19.55
N VAL A 716 -22.50 52.40 18.78
CA VAL A 716 -22.00 53.29 17.72
C VAL A 716 -20.92 52.62 16.87
N VAL A 717 -21.07 52.79 15.58
CA VAL A 717 -20.26 52.44 14.41
C VAL A 717 -18.91 53.17 14.41
N THR A 718 -17.82 52.51 14.02
CA THR A 718 -16.90 53.06 13.02
C THR A 718 -16.14 51.93 12.29
N ALA A 719 -16.27 51.96 10.96
CA ALA A 719 -15.51 51.13 10.01
C ALA A 719 -14.07 51.63 9.87
N VAL A 720 -13.12 50.74 9.73
CA VAL A 720 -11.88 51.00 8.98
C VAL A 720 -11.56 49.78 8.14
N ASP A 721 -11.57 50.01 6.87
CA ASP A 721 -11.09 49.12 5.80
C ASP A 721 -9.61 48.77 5.99
N SER A 722 -9.29 47.48 5.84
CA SER A 722 -7.99 47.06 5.30
C SER A 722 -8.10 45.66 4.74
N PRO A 723 -7.49 45.37 3.58
CA PRO A 723 -7.78 44.20 2.80
C PRO A 723 -7.13 42.94 3.40
N VAL A 724 -7.91 41.88 3.38
CA VAL A 724 -7.48 40.52 3.69
C VAL A 724 -6.62 40.02 2.51
N PRO A 725 -5.40 39.53 2.70
CA PRO A 725 -4.71 38.81 1.65
C PRO A 725 -5.34 37.45 1.44
N ASP A 726 -5.56 37.11 0.20
CA ASP A 726 -6.06 35.83 -0.27
C ASP A 726 -5.27 34.69 0.38
N ALA A 727 -6.00 33.77 1.00
CA ALA A 727 -5.46 32.50 1.42
C ALA A 727 -5.06 31.70 0.18
N PRO A 728 -3.86 31.13 0.12
CA PRO A 728 -3.50 30.27 -0.98
C PRO A 728 -4.37 29.02 -0.93
N SER A 729 -5.02 28.75 -2.05
CA SER A 729 -5.72 27.49 -2.31
C SER A 729 -4.79 26.33 -1.96
N ALA A 730 -5.28 25.38 -1.18
CA ALA A 730 -4.56 24.16 -0.86
C ALA A 730 -4.13 23.48 -2.19
N PRO A 731 -2.88 23.08 -2.34
CA PRO A 731 -2.47 22.35 -3.52
C PRO A 731 -3.18 20.99 -3.51
N ASP A 732 -3.84 20.68 -4.61
CA ASP A 732 -4.33 19.34 -4.90
C ASP A 732 -3.17 18.35 -4.65
N GLY A 733 -3.34 17.49 -3.65
CA GLY A 733 -2.32 16.54 -3.21
C GLY A 733 -2.10 15.42 -4.22
N THR A 734 -1.41 15.72 -5.29
CA THR A 734 -0.93 14.72 -6.24
C THR A 734 0.58 14.78 -6.28
N ALA A 735 1.19 13.92 -5.47
CA ALA A 735 2.62 13.69 -5.55
C ALA A 735 2.97 13.16 -6.94
N VAL A 736 3.56 14.00 -7.75
CA VAL A 736 4.21 13.59 -8.99
C VAL A 736 5.43 12.78 -8.61
N LEU A 737 5.33 11.46 -8.75
CA LEU A 737 6.49 10.57 -8.74
C LEU A 737 7.30 10.85 -10.00
N VAL A 738 8.27 11.72 -9.89
CA VAL A 738 9.30 11.83 -10.90
C VAL A 738 10.20 10.61 -10.75
N ALA A 739 10.13 9.70 -11.70
CA ALA A 739 11.07 8.61 -11.81
C ALA A 739 12.49 9.17 -11.99
N PRO A 740 13.49 8.63 -11.30
CA PRO A 740 14.87 9.03 -11.52
C PRO A 740 15.32 8.60 -12.91
N SER A 741 16.02 9.50 -13.57
CA SER A 741 16.68 9.28 -14.84
C SER A 741 17.66 8.12 -14.77
N ALA A 742 17.78 7.41 -15.89
CA ALA A 742 18.49 6.19 -16.12
C ALA A 742 19.95 6.19 -15.61
N PRO A 743 20.39 5.04 -15.15
CA PRO A 743 21.68 4.86 -14.50
C PRO A 743 22.79 4.54 -15.48
N SER A 744 23.94 4.94 -15.11
CA SER A 744 25.20 4.30 -15.50
C SER A 744 25.25 2.90 -14.88
N ALA A 745 25.85 1.97 -15.58
CA ALA A 745 25.89 0.53 -15.41
C ALA A 745 26.08 0.00 -13.96
N PRO A 746 25.67 -1.23 -13.71
CA PRO A 746 25.42 -1.76 -12.38
C PRO A 746 26.69 -2.26 -11.70
N SER A 747 26.87 -1.86 -10.47
CA SER A 747 27.59 -2.65 -9.49
C SER A 747 26.60 -3.58 -8.79
N SER A 748 27.00 -4.81 -8.60
CA SER A 748 26.24 -5.94 -8.08
C SER A 748 25.49 -5.65 -6.77
N PRO A 749 24.33 -6.25 -6.56
CA PRO A 749 23.59 -6.08 -5.33
C PRO A 749 24.22 -6.87 -4.19
N SER A 750 24.61 -6.18 -3.16
CA SER A 750 24.83 -6.74 -1.83
C SER A 750 23.48 -7.16 -1.26
N GLU A 751 23.39 -8.37 -0.80
CA GLU A 751 22.22 -9.00 -0.20
C GLU A 751 21.68 -8.20 0.98
N ALA A 752 20.39 -7.90 0.93
CA ALA A 752 19.66 -7.37 2.06
C ALA A 752 19.39 -8.51 3.05
N GLY A 753 19.97 -8.44 4.21
CA GLY A 753 19.70 -9.36 5.31
C GLY A 753 18.26 -9.30 5.77
N ALA A 754 17.63 -10.45 5.89
CA ALA A 754 16.32 -10.63 6.51
C ALA A 754 16.42 -10.43 8.04
N PRO A 755 15.36 -9.93 8.70
CA PRO A 755 15.37 -9.70 10.13
C PRO A 755 15.38 -11.03 10.91
N ALA A 756 16.21 -11.07 11.95
CA ALA A 756 16.32 -12.19 12.87
C ALA A 756 15.01 -12.49 13.61
N ALA A 757 14.64 -13.75 13.67
CA ALA A 757 13.53 -14.23 14.51
C ALA A 757 13.96 -14.26 15.99
N PRO A 758 13.03 -14.00 16.94
CA PRO A 758 13.33 -14.06 18.36
C PRO A 758 13.52 -15.51 18.86
N ALA A 759 14.48 -15.68 19.75
CA ALA A 759 14.84 -16.93 20.38
C ALA A 759 13.70 -17.48 21.24
N ALA A 760 13.45 -18.76 21.12
CA ALA A 760 12.55 -19.52 22.01
C ALA A 760 13.27 -19.94 23.32
N PRO A 761 12.53 -20.13 24.43
CA PRO A 761 13.13 -20.44 25.72
C PRO A 761 13.66 -21.87 25.81
N VAL A 762 14.81 -22.00 26.42
CA VAL A 762 15.54 -23.21 26.65
C VAL A 762 14.84 -24.07 27.70
N ALA A 763 14.56 -25.31 27.35
CA ALA A 763 14.31 -26.37 28.35
C ALA A 763 15.51 -27.34 28.35
N SER A 764 16.14 -27.42 29.53
CA SER A 764 17.27 -28.23 29.89
C SER A 764 16.98 -29.72 29.84
N SER A 765 17.85 -30.50 29.21
CA SER A 765 18.27 -31.77 29.83
C SER A 765 19.55 -32.33 29.19
N ALA A 766 20.44 -32.73 30.07
CA ALA A 766 21.80 -33.13 29.85
C ALA A 766 22.02 -34.41 29.01
N SER A 767 23.13 -34.53 28.28
CA SER A 767 24.18 -35.49 28.53
C SER A 767 25.20 -35.59 27.40
N THR A 768 26.45 -35.51 27.79
CA THR A 768 27.71 -36.01 27.19
C THR A 768 28.25 -35.42 25.90
N ALA A 769 29.32 -34.72 26.11
CA ALA A 769 30.37 -34.38 25.12
C ALA A 769 31.21 -35.63 24.80
N PRO A 770 31.94 -35.62 23.64
CA PRO A 770 33.37 -35.40 23.77
C PRO A 770 33.98 -34.42 22.72
N SER A 771 34.92 -33.67 23.28
CA SER A 771 36.21 -33.20 22.74
C SER A 771 36.31 -32.52 21.38
N THR A 772 36.77 -31.27 21.42
CA THR A 772 37.40 -30.46 20.39
C THR A 772 38.61 -31.15 19.73
N PRO A 773 38.96 -30.81 18.49
CA PRO A 773 40.15 -30.02 18.32
C PRO A 773 40.06 -28.80 17.34
N ASP A 774 40.75 -27.81 17.73
CA ASP A 774 41.59 -26.82 17.01
C ASP A 774 41.20 -26.24 15.65
N GLY A 775 41.42 -24.94 15.62
CA GLY A 775 41.17 -23.99 14.57
C GLY A 775 41.76 -24.30 13.22
N SER A 776 40.99 -23.86 12.22
CA SER A 776 41.50 -23.55 10.88
C SER A 776 40.54 -22.59 10.15
N ALA A 777 41.14 -21.76 9.32
CA ALA A 777 40.60 -20.68 8.50
C ALA A 777 39.39 -21.04 7.63
N PRO A 778 38.69 -20.04 7.01
CA PRO A 778 37.46 -20.25 6.26
C PRO A 778 37.71 -21.11 5.02
N ALA A 779 36.92 -22.19 4.91
CA ALA A 779 36.99 -23.12 3.81
C ALA A 779 36.30 -22.55 2.54
N THR A 780 37.00 -22.64 1.47
CA THR A 780 36.60 -22.57 0.06
C THR A 780 35.31 -23.37 -0.24
N PRO A 781 34.52 -23.02 -1.25
CA PRO A 781 33.24 -23.65 -1.52
C PRO A 781 33.39 -25.14 -1.80
N THR A 782 32.73 -25.93 -0.99
CA THR A 782 32.74 -27.37 -0.97
C THR A 782 31.93 -27.91 -2.16
N ALA A 783 32.38 -29.03 -2.74
CA ALA A 783 31.79 -29.82 -3.83
C ALA A 783 30.24 -29.99 -3.68
N PRO A 784 29.52 -30.19 -4.81
CA PRO A 784 28.07 -30.34 -4.82
C PRO A 784 27.65 -31.50 -3.93
N ALA A 785 26.63 -31.24 -3.12
CA ALA A 785 26.08 -32.23 -2.19
C ALA A 785 25.56 -33.44 -2.96
N THR A 786 25.92 -34.66 -2.54
CA THR A 786 25.54 -35.91 -3.23
C THR A 786 24.01 -36.06 -3.27
N PRO A 787 23.44 -36.45 -4.45
CA PRO A 787 22.01 -36.72 -4.60
C PRO A 787 21.49 -37.76 -3.63
N THR A 788 20.37 -37.44 -2.96
CA THR A 788 19.71 -38.36 -2.01
C THR A 788 18.42 -38.93 -2.59
N ASP A 789 17.95 -40.08 -2.10
CA ASP A 789 16.63 -40.58 -2.44
C ASP A 789 15.55 -39.86 -1.68
N TYR A 790 14.42 -39.57 -2.32
CA TYR A 790 13.28 -38.91 -1.67
C TYR A 790 12.73 -39.85 -0.57
N ARG A 791 12.62 -39.33 0.63
CA ARG A 791 12.01 -40.01 1.79
C ARG A 791 10.66 -39.40 2.08
N GLU A 792 9.61 -40.21 1.95
CA GLU A 792 8.28 -39.77 2.31
C GLU A 792 8.03 -40.06 3.81
N TRP A 793 7.59 -39.02 4.53
CA TRP A 793 7.12 -39.21 5.89
C TRP A 793 5.86 -40.07 5.90
N ARG A 794 5.86 -41.15 6.67
CA ARG A 794 4.76 -42.10 6.78
C ARG A 794 4.17 -42.04 8.17
N LEU A 795 2.85 -42.03 8.19
CA LEU A 795 2.06 -42.00 9.41
C LEU A 795 2.18 -43.35 10.16
N GLU A 796 2.64 -43.31 11.41
CA GLU A 796 2.55 -44.40 12.33
C GLU A 796 1.27 -44.25 13.18
N GLY A 797 0.14 -44.81 12.70
CA GLY A 797 -1.17 -44.74 13.37
C GLY A 797 -1.96 -43.44 13.06
N THR A 798 -3.29 -43.52 13.21
CA THR A 798 -4.18 -42.36 13.09
C THR A 798 -4.36 -41.66 14.44
N ARG A 799 -4.33 -40.33 14.45
CA ARG A 799 -4.59 -39.49 15.64
C ARG A 799 -6.05 -39.01 15.65
N PRO A 800 -6.66 -38.79 16.84
CA PRO A 800 -8.04 -38.31 16.92
C PRO A 800 -8.24 -36.94 16.29
N LEU A 801 -9.31 -36.76 15.54
CA LEU A 801 -9.66 -35.54 14.86
C LEU A 801 -9.93 -34.35 15.81
N ASP A 802 -10.47 -34.64 16.97
CA ASP A 802 -10.79 -33.65 17.99
C ASP A 802 -9.55 -32.86 18.49
N VAL A 803 -8.37 -33.46 18.43
CA VAL A 803 -7.11 -32.74 18.75
C VAL A 803 -6.87 -31.61 17.77
N LEU A 804 -7.06 -31.82 16.46
CA LEU A 804 -6.89 -30.79 15.46
C LEU A 804 -7.96 -29.69 15.57
N ASP A 805 -9.20 -30.06 15.87
CA ASP A 805 -10.30 -29.10 16.00
C ASP A 805 -10.21 -28.25 17.29
N ARG A 806 -9.59 -28.77 18.34
CA ARG A 806 -9.35 -28.02 19.60
C ARG A 806 -8.04 -27.23 19.62
N ALA A 807 -7.11 -27.51 18.73
CA ALA A 807 -5.74 -26.96 18.75
C ALA A 807 -5.66 -25.41 18.75
N GLU A 808 -6.66 -24.72 18.27
CA GLU A 808 -6.70 -23.24 18.29
C GLU A 808 -6.98 -22.66 19.69
N LYS A 809 -7.61 -23.43 20.57
CA LYS A 809 -8.07 -22.99 21.91
C LYS A 809 -7.39 -23.75 23.05
N ASP A 810 -6.73 -24.83 22.74
CA ASP A 810 -6.14 -25.76 23.71
C ASP A 810 -4.62 -25.87 23.45
N PRO A 811 -3.77 -25.31 24.33
CA PRO A 811 -2.32 -25.33 24.17
C PRO A 811 -1.71 -26.74 24.07
N GLU A 812 -2.28 -27.71 24.74
CA GLU A 812 -1.78 -29.10 24.72
C GLU A 812 -2.10 -29.75 23.35
N ALA A 813 -3.29 -29.49 22.81
CA ALA A 813 -3.66 -29.94 21.48
C ALA A 813 -2.81 -29.23 20.39
N ALA A 814 -2.54 -27.94 20.56
CA ALA A 814 -1.64 -27.18 19.69
C ALA A 814 -0.22 -27.75 19.67
N ALA A 815 0.34 -28.05 20.85
CA ALA A 815 1.67 -28.64 20.97
C ALA A 815 1.78 -30.00 20.24
N ARG A 816 0.75 -30.85 20.31
CA ARG A 816 0.69 -32.12 19.57
C ARG A 816 0.61 -31.93 18.05
N VAL A 817 -0.10 -30.92 17.59
CA VAL A 817 -0.17 -30.58 16.16
C VAL A 817 1.20 -30.08 15.66
N ILE A 818 1.85 -29.23 16.44
CA ILE A 818 3.19 -28.69 16.13
C ILE A 818 4.24 -29.81 16.14
N GLU A 819 4.18 -30.75 17.08
CA GLU A 819 5.08 -31.90 17.13
C GLU A 819 5.00 -32.74 15.83
N VAL A 820 3.79 -33.05 15.37
CA VAL A 820 3.59 -33.80 14.13
C VAL A 820 4.09 -33.00 12.92
N ALA A 821 3.83 -31.70 12.87
CA ALA A 821 4.31 -30.84 11.79
C ALA A 821 5.84 -30.79 11.74
N ARG A 822 6.52 -30.77 12.90
CA ARG A 822 8.00 -30.85 12.97
C ARG A 822 8.51 -32.19 12.45
N ALA A 823 7.88 -33.30 12.87
CA ALA A 823 8.26 -34.62 12.37
C ALA A 823 8.13 -34.77 10.86
N ILE A 824 7.12 -34.14 10.24
CA ILE A 824 6.98 -34.09 8.79
C ILE A 824 8.13 -33.29 8.16
N CYS A 825 8.43 -32.11 8.70
CA CYS A 825 9.51 -31.24 8.23
C CYS A 825 10.90 -31.90 8.39
N ASP A 826 11.12 -32.66 9.44
CA ASP A 826 12.39 -33.35 9.68
C ASP A 826 12.71 -34.40 8.60
N VAL A 827 11.70 -34.93 7.92
CA VAL A 827 11.84 -35.97 6.90
C VAL A 827 11.76 -35.41 5.47
N GLU A 828 10.84 -34.45 5.23
CA GLU A 828 10.50 -34.01 3.88
C GLU A 828 10.95 -32.56 3.52
N SER A 829 11.52 -31.79 4.46
CA SER A 829 11.98 -30.43 4.14
C SER A 829 13.09 -30.43 3.08
N PRO A 830 13.05 -29.52 2.11
CA PRO A 830 12.03 -28.53 1.84
C PRO A 830 10.74 -29.13 1.24
N LEU A 831 9.58 -28.69 1.71
CA LEU A 831 8.29 -29.09 1.17
C LEU A 831 7.34 -27.87 1.16
N THR A 832 6.38 -27.84 0.22
CA THR A 832 5.43 -26.73 0.15
C THR A 832 4.56 -26.67 1.41
N ARG A 833 4.22 -25.47 1.85
CA ARG A 833 3.32 -25.26 3.01
C ARG A 833 1.99 -25.97 2.83
N HIS A 834 1.45 -25.97 1.63
CA HIS A 834 0.22 -26.70 1.31
C HIS A 834 0.38 -28.21 1.57
N ARG A 835 1.48 -28.81 1.09
CA ARG A 835 1.76 -30.24 1.31
C ARG A 835 1.91 -30.58 2.78
N LEU A 836 2.59 -29.74 3.57
CA LEU A 836 2.69 -29.91 5.02
C LEU A 836 1.31 -29.98 5.67
N ILE A 837 0.43 -29.03 5.35
CA ILE A 837 -0.93 -28.95 5.91
C ILE A 837 -1.78 -30.15 5.48
N VAL A 838 -1.70 -30.58 4.22
CA VAL A 838 -2.43 -31.76 3.73
C VAL A 838 -1.99 -33.03 4.47
N LYS A 839 -0.69 -33.24 4.64
CA LYS A 839 -0.16 -34.38 5.39
C LYS A 839 -0.55 -34.35 6.86
N LEU A 840 -0.47 -33.16 7.45
CA LEU A 840 -0.89 -32.95 8.83
C LEU A 840 -2.37 -33.27 9.03
N CYS A 841 -3.24 -32.78 8.15
CA CYS A 841 -4.68 -33.10 8.19
C CYS A 841 -4.95 -34.59 8.02
N ARG A 842 -4.24 -35.27 7.14
CA ARG A 842 -4.34 -36.72 6.94
C ARG A 842 -3.93 -37.50 8.21
N THR A 843 -2.95 -37.01 8.97
CA THR A 843 -2.53 -37.58 10.26
C THR A 843 -3.65 -37.57 11.28
N PHE A 844 -4.51 -36.58 11.24
CA PHE A 844 -5.68 -36.43 12.11
C PHE A 844 -6.97 -36.98 11.45
N ASN A 845 -6.84 -37.95 10.57
CA ASN A 845 -7.94 -38.72 9.96
C ASN A 845 -8.88 -37.90 9.06
N LEU A 846 -8.33 -36.87 8.37
CA LEU A 846 -9.05 -36.08 7.37
C LEU A 846 -8.64 -36.49 5.96
N SER A 847 -9.59 -36.97 5.16
CA SER A 847 -9.39 -37.35 3.76
C SER A 847 -9.43 -36.16 2.80
N ARG A 848 -10.09 -35.07 3.20
CA ARG A 848 -10.19 -33.80 2.43
C ARG A 848 -10.02 -32.62 3.36
N THR A 849 -9.25 -31.64 2.93
CA THR A 849 -8.95 -30.42 3.66
C THR A 849 -9.88 -29.32 3.20
N ALA A 850 -10.76 -28.84 4.08
CA ALA A 850 -11.54 -27.63 3.82
C ALA A 850 -10.67 -26.39 4.05
N ARG A 851 -10.81 -25.35 3.25
CA ARG A 851 -10.02 -24.11 3.33
C ARG A 851 -10.04 -23.49 4.74
N SER A 852 -11.17 -23.50 5.42
CA SER A 852 -11.29 -23.02 6.81
C SER A 852 -10.46 -23.79 7.83
N ARG A 853 -10.21 -25.09 7.60
CA ARG A 853 -9.34 -25.91 8.44
C ARG A 853 -7.86 -25.67 8.10
N GLU A 854 -7.55 -25.50 6.84
CA GLU A 854 -6.22 -25.11 6.40
C GLU A 854 -5.78 -23.80 7.06
N GLU A 855 -6.65 -22.80 7.06
CA GLU A 855 -6.42 -21.51 7.75
C GLU A 855 -6.27 -21.67 9.27
N ARG A 856 -7.04 -22.57 9.89
CA ARG A 856 -6.92 -22.89 11.32
C ARG A 856 -5.57 -23.54 11.62
N VAL A 857 -5.15 -24.52 10.82
CA VAL A 857 -3.85 -25.18 10.99
C VAL A 857 -2.72 -24.17 10.84
N ARG A 858 -2.81 -23.26 9.89
CA ARG A 858 -1.84 -22.15 9.71
C ARG A 858 -1.72 -21.30 10.97
N ARG A 859 -2.83 -20.93 11.58
CA ARG A 859 -2.82 -20.16 12.84
C ARG A 859 -2.20 -20.93 14.00
N VAL A 860 -2.49 -22.23 14.11
CA VAL A 860 -1.91 -23.08 15.15
C VAL A 860 -0.41 -23.24 14.99
N LEU A 861 0.08 -23.39 13.76
CA LEU A 861 1.51 -23.47 13.49
C LEU A 861 2.23 -22.15 13.78
N GLY A 862 1.58 -21.00 13.56
CA GLY A 862 2.18 -19.68 13.73
C GLY A 862 3.30 -19.39 12.73
N GLU A 863 3.77 -18.15 12.69
CA GLU A 863 4.85 -17.72 11.78
C GLU A 863 6.24 -18.19 12.25
N SER A 864 6.40 -18.47 13.55
CA SER A 864 7.66 -18.91 14.16
C SER A 864 7.90 -20.42 14.13
N PHE A 865 6.99 -21.19 13.55
CA PHE A 865 7.08 -22.65 13.54
C PHE A 865 8.28 -23.19 12.77
N ALA A 866 8.54 -22.63 11.57
CA ALA A 866 9.62 -23.04 10.67
C ALA A 866 9.90 -21.87 9.71
N TYR A 867 11.09 -21.85 9.10
CA TYR A 867 11.39 -20.86 8.06
C TYR A 867 10.61 -21.18 6.78
N ILE A 868 9.98 -20.17 6.20
CA ILE A 868 9.27 -20.25 4.93
C ILE A 868 9.95 -19.29 3.97
N ASP A 869 10.38 -19.80 2.83
CA ASP A 869 11.08 -19.01 1.81
C ASP A 869 10.11 -18.27 0.86
N GLU A 870 10.67 -17.51 -0.07
CA GLU A 870 9.93 -16.74 -1.08
C GLU A 870 9.11 -17.60 -2.06
N HIS A 871 9.38 -18.91 -2.13
CA HIS A 871 8.67 -19.87 -2.98
C HIS A 871 7.59 -20.65 -2.22
N ASP A 872 7.26 -20.25 -0.98
CA ASP A 872 6.28 -20.93 -0.09
C ASP A 872 6.70 -22.35 0.34
N PHE A 873 8.01 -22.63 0.37
CA PHE A 873 8.56 -23.86 0.91
C PHE A 873 8.93 -23.72 2.38
N VAL A 874 8.63 -24.76 3.14
CA VAL A 874 8.91 -24.87 4.58
C VAL A 874 10.25 -25.56 4.77
N TRP A 875 11.15 -24.88 5.50
CA TRP A 875 12.46 -25.37 5.88
C TRP A 875 12.50 -25.63 7.38
N ARG A 876 13.30 -26.60 7.77
CA ARG A 876 13.47 -26.91 9.18
C ARG A 876 13.97 -25.72 10.01
N THR A 877 14.94 -25.01 9.51
CA THR A 877 15.50 -23.77 10.09
C THR A 877 15.91 -22.82 8.97
N TYR A 878 16.13 -21.56 9.29
CA TYR A 878 16.69 -20.58 8.35
C TYR A 878 18.05 -21.03 7.83
N ASP A 879 18.95 -21.49 8.72
CA ASP A 879 20.28 -21.96 8.33
C ASP A 879 20.21 -23.13 7.33
N ALA A 880 19.22 -24.02 7.47
CA ALA A 880 19.01 -25.11 6.51
C ALA A 880 18.64 -24.62 5.11
N SER A 881 17.99 -23.45 4.98
CA SER A 881 17.67 -22.85 3.69
C SER A 881 18.87 -22.22 2.99
N LEU A 882 19.93 -21.90 3.72
CA LEU A 882 21.17 -21.29 3.21
C LEU A 882 22.17 -22.32 2.70
N LEU A 883 22.06 -23.57 3.14
CA LEU A 883 22.97 -24.66 2.72
C LEU A 883 22.80 -25.02 1.24
N PRO A 884 23.86 -25.53 0.58
CA PRO A 884 23.73 -26.08 -0.76
C PRO A 884 22.68 -27.20 -0.80
N VAL A 885 21.74 -27.09 -1.71
CA VAL A 885 20.63 -28.04 -1.87
C VAL A 885 21.03 -29.09 -2.89
N SER A 886 20.95 -30.38 -2.52
CA SER A 886 21.01 -31.47 -3.49
C SER A 886 19.61 -31.89 -3.89
N TYR A 887 19.48 -32.43 -5.13
CA TYR A 887 18.17 -32.93 -5.57
C TYR A 887 17.84 -34.29 -4.98
N ARG A 888 16.53 -34.56 -4.80
CA ARG A 888 16.02 -35.83 -4.29
C ARG A 888 15.51 -36.70 -5.45
N ARG A 889 16.14 -37.90 -5.62
CA ARG A 889 15.74 -38.84 -6.66
C ARG A 889 14.35 -39.39 -6.37
N GLY A 890 13.54 -39.57 -7.42
CA GLY A 890 12.19 -40.12 -7.31
C GLY A 890 11.17 -39.13 -6.68
N ALA A 891 11.52 -37.89 -6.48
CA ALA A 891 10.63 -36.88 -5.84
C ALA A 891 9.25 -36.80 -6.54
N LEU A 892 9.19 -36.80 -7.87
CA LEU A 892 7.93 -36.79 -8.64
C LEU A 892 7.05 -38.03 -8.48
N ASP A 893 7.53 -39.08 -7.87
CA ASP A 893 6.72 -40.26 -7.59
C ASP A 893 5.89 -40.09 -6.30
N HIS A 894 6.24 -39.09 -5.49
CA HIS A 894 5.68 -38.81 -4.15
C HIS A 894 4.98 -37.46 -4.05
N VAL A 895 5.22 -36.53 -5.01
CA VAL A 895 4.55 -35.23 -5.08
C VAL A 895 3.54 -35.22 -6.24
N ASP A 896 2.52 -34.34 -6.14
CA ASP A 896 1.45 -34.29 -7.13
C ASP A 896 1.87 -33.52 -8.39
N SER A 897 2.76 -32.53 -8.27
CA SER A 897 3.30 -31.73 -9.37
C SER A 897 4.79 -31.42 -9.19
N ILE A 898 5.45 -31.01 -10.28
CA ILE A 898 6.86 -30.56 -10.23
C ILE A 898 7.03 -29.27 -9.42
N GLU A 899 5.97 -28.47 -9.29
CA GLU A 899 5.92 -27.25 -8.51
C GLU A 899 6.03 -27.51 -6.99
N GLU A 900 5.87 -28.76 -6.55
CA GLU A 900 6.11 -29.18 -5.18
C GLU A 900 7.57 -29.61 -4.91
N ILE A 901 8.45 -29.53 -5.91
CA ILE A 901 9.90 -29.70 -5.79
C ILE A 901 10.53 -28.32 -5.76
N HIS A 902 11.40 -28.08 -4.78
CA HIS A 902 12.01 -26.75 -4.63
C HIS A 902 12.84 -26.37 -5.87
N PRO A 903 12.75 -25.13 -6.39
CA PRO A 903 13.49 -24.71 -7.58
C PRO A 903 14.99 -24.98 -7.52
N ARG A 904 15.64 -24.77 -6.37
CA ARG A 904 17.07 -25.05 -6.15
C ARG A 904 17.42 -26.54 -6.29
N GLU A 905 16.51 -27.46 -5.97
CA GLU A 905 16.71 -28.90 -6.24
C GLU A 905 16.73 -29.18 -7.74
N LEU A 906 15.88 -28.50 -8.52
CA LEU A 906 15.86 -28.65 -9.98
C LEU A 906 17.11 -28.03 -10.61
N VAL A 907 17.60 -26.91 -10.12
CA VAL A 907 18.86 -26.28 -10.54
C VAL A 907 20.04 -27.22 -10.25
N ALA A 908 20.13 -27.80 -9.05
CA ALA A 908 21.15 -28.74 -8.66
C ALA A 908 21.12 -30.03 -9.56
N LEU A 909 19.92 -30.50 -9.91
CA LEU A 909 19.73 -31.60 -10.82
C LEU A 909 20.26 -31.28 -12.24
N MET A 910 19.93 -30.09 -12.75
CA MET A 910 20.38 -29.70 -14.09
C MET A 910 21.89 -29.48 -14.13
N ALA A 911 22.48 -28.92 -13.08
CA ALA A 911 23.92 -28.77 -12.93
C ALA A 911 24.63 -30.13 -12.88
N ASP A 912 24.12 -31.09 -12.07
CA ASP A 912 24.64 -32.48 -12.00
C ASP A 912 24.58 -33.18 -13.36
N LEU A 913 23.48 -33.06 -14.08
CA LEU A 913 23.31 -33.69 -15.39
C LEU A 913 24.22 -33.06 -16.45
N ARG A 914 24.47 -31.77 -16.42
CA ARG A 914 25.44 -31.11 -17.32
C ARG A 914 26.86 -31.59 -17.06
N ALA A 915 27.28 -31.62 -15.79
CA ALA A 915 28.62 -32.02 -15.40
C ALA A 915 28.90 -33.51 -15.70
N ASN A 916 27.90 -34.38 -15.45
CA ASN A 916 28.07 -35.84 -15.53
C ASN A 916 27.53 -36.51 -16.81
N SER A 917 27.09 -35.71 -17.82
CA SER A 917 26.60 -36.23 -19.10
C SER A 917 27.16 -35.44 -20.27
N PRO A 918 28.47 -35.52 -20.57
CA PRO A 918 29.11 -34.77 -21.64
C PRO A 918 28.60 -35.10 -23.05
N GLU A 919 27.81 -36.17 -23.18
CA GLU A 919 27.26 -36.66 -24.48
C GLU A 919 25.88 -36.08 -24.84
N TRP A 920 25.36 -35.12 -24.05
CA TRP A 920 24.05 -34.58 -24.38
C TRP A 920 24.07 -33.75 -25.68
N ARG A 921 23.07 -33.99 -26.54
CA ARG A 921 23.00 -33.40 -27.89
C ARG A 921 22.01 -32.24 -28.02
N SER A 922 21.09 -32.12 -27.07
CA SER A 922 20.07 -31.05 -27.05
C SER A 922 19.50 -30.83 -25.64
N PRO A 923 18.95 -29.68 -25.31
CA PRO A 923 18.24 -29.44 -24.04
C PRO A 923 17.18 -30.49 -23.76
N ASP A 924 16.44 -30.96 -24.75
CA ASP A 924 15.42 -32.01 -24.61
C ASP A 924 15.97 -33.32 -24.06
N ASP A 925 17.21 -33.67 -24.39
CA ASP A 925 17.87 -34.88 -23.90
C ASP A 925 18.17 -34.77 -22.39
N LEU A 926 18.61 -33.57 -21.94
CA LEU A 926 18.76 -33.27 -20.49
C LEU A 926 17.43 -33.33 -19.76
N TYR A 927 16.37 -32.75 -20.30
CA TYR A 927 15.04 -32.78 -19.69
C TYR A 927 14.50 -34.21 -19.56
N GLN A 928 14.73 -35.07 -20.56
CA GLN A 928 14.35 -36.48 -20.46
C GLN A 928 15.16 -37.21 -19.39
N LYS A 929 16.46 -36.94 -19.26
CA LYS A 929 17.31 -37.50 -18.21
C LYS A 929 16.88 -36.98 -16.84
N ALA A 930 16.55 -35.69 -16.69
CA ALA A 930 16.04 -35.10 -15.47
C ALA A 930 14.74 -35.80 -15.02
N LEU A 931 13.80 -36.02 -15.95
CA LEU A 931 12.56 -36.73 -15.61
C LEU A 931 12.81 -38.16 -15.12
N ARG A 932 13.79 -38.88 -15.70
CA ARG A 932 14.15 -40.24 -15.26
C ARG A 932 14.80 -40.24 -13.87
N ARG A 933 15.44 -39.16 -13.46
CA ARG A 933 15.99 -39.01 -12.10
C ARG A 933 14.91 -38.64 -11.08
N LEU A 934 13.94 -37.82 -11.48
CA LEU A 934 12.86 -37.36 -10.63
C LEU A 934 11.71 -38.36 -10.49
N SER A 935 11.53 -39.30 -11.44
CA SER A 935 10.44 -40.27 -11.45
C SER A 935 10.85 -41.63 -12.00
N SER A 936 10.44 -42.69 -11.32
CA SER A 936 10.51 -44.06 -11.80
C SER A 936 9.44 -44.40 -12.87
N LYS A 937 8.35 -43.58 -12.91
CA LYS A 937 7.23 -43.75 -13.84
C LYS A 937 7.48 -43.01 -15.15
N LYS A 938 7.00 -43.55 -16.28
CA LYS A 938 7.08 -42.86 -17.58
C LYS A 938 6.19 -41.61 -17.56
N ARG A 939 6.78 -40.43 -17.31
CA ARG A 939 6.13 -39.15 -17.44
C ARG A 939 6.48 -38.48 -18.76
N ARG A 940 5.59 -37.61 -19.29
CA ARG A 940 5.80 -36.88 -20.56
C ARG A 940 6.25 -35.46 -20.24
N LEU A 941 7.23 -34.93 -20.96
CA LEU A 941 7.69 -33.54 -20.86
C LEU A 941 6.56 -32.53 -21.07
N GLY A 942 5.60 -32.83 -21.94
CA GLY A 942 4.41 -32.00 -22.15
C GLY A 942 3.35 -32.07 -21.06
N ALA A 943 3.57 -32.79 -19.95
CA ALA A 943 2.68 -32.70 -18.81
C ALA A 943 2.81 -31.32 -18.15
N ARG A 944 1.68 -30.85 -17.58
CA ARG A 944 1.53 -29.47 -17.03
C ARG A 944 2.69 -29.09 -16.10
N GLY A 945 3.36 -27.99 -16.40
CA GLY A 945 4.41 -27.38 -15.56
C GLY A 945 5.80 -28.00 -15.67
N ILE A 946 5.95 -29.23 -16.21
CA ILE A 946 7.24 -29.98 -16.18
C ILE A 946 8.28 -29.30 -17.06
N LEU A 947 7.98 -29.05 -18.33
CA LEU A 947 8.95 -28.48 -19.25
C LEU A 947 9.39 -27.09 -18.85
N PRO A 948 8.48 -26.14 -18.54
CA PRO A 948 8.86 -24.79 -18.08
C PRO A 948 9.74 -24.79 -16.81
N ALA A 949 9.48 -25.69 -15.86
CA ALA A 949 10.28 -25.78 -14.64
C ALA A 949 11.71 -26.28 -14.92
N LEU A 950 11.88 -27.25 -15.82
CA LEU A 950 13.20 -27.77 -16.21
C LEU A 950 13.98 -26.78 -17.09
N GLU A 951 13.29 -26.03 -17.96
CA GLU A 951 13.87 -24.95 -18.76
C GLU A 951 14.41 -23.83 -17.87
N ALA A 952 13.62 -23.39 -16.88
CA ALA A 952 14.03 -22.38 -15.91
C ALA A 952 15.24 -22.84 -15.10
N ALA A 953 15.21 -24.09 -14.64
CA ALA A 953 16.30 -24.69 -13.86
C ALA A 953 17.61 -24.84 -14.69
N LEU A 954 17.51 -25.20 -15.96
CA LEU A 954 18.69 -25.28 -16.85
C LEU A 954 19.32 -23.89 -17.02
N LYS A 955 18.52 -22.90 -17.32
CA LYS A 955 18.99 -21.53 -17.53
C LYS A 955 19.69 -20.97 -16.29
N GLU A 956 19.17 -21.27 -15.10
CA GLU A 956 19.78 -20.84 -13.85
C GLU A 956 21.09 -21.59 -13.57
N ALA A 957 21.13 -22.91 -13.79
CA ALA A 957 22.35 -23.71 -13.69
C ALA A 957 23.45 -23.26 -14.67
N GLU A 958 23.09 -22.74 -15.83
CA GLU A 958 24.02 -22.13 -16.79
C GLU A 958 24.59 -20.82 -16.30
N ARG A 959 23.78 -20.01 -15.63
CA ARG A 959 24.19 -18.73 -15.05
C ARG A 959 25.18 -18.96 -13.90
N GLU A 960 24.83 -19.84 -12.97
CA GLU A 960 25.69 -20.18 -11.82
C GLU A 960 27.03 -20.78 -12.27
N GLY A 961 27.04 -21.59 -13.33
CA GLY A 961 28.28 -22.16 -13.92
C GLY A 961 29.18 -21.10 -14.56
N ALA A 962 28.60 -20.11 -15.24
CA ALA A 962 29.34 -19.02 -15.86
C ALA A 962 29.96 -18.04 -14.83
N GLU A 963 29.27 -17.82 -13.70
CA GLU A 963 29.79 -17.01 -12.59
C GLU A 963 30.94 -17.71 -11.84
N GLY A 964 30.94 -19.06 -11.78
CA GLY A 964 32.01 -19.86 -11.19
C GLY A 964 33.32 -19.88 -12.01
N GLU A 965 33.21 -19.96 -13.34
CA GLU A 965 34.39 -19.94 -14.22
C GLU A 965 35.06 -18.56 -14.31
N GLY A 966 34.33 -17.49 -14.06
CA GLY A 966 34.86 -16.10 -14.01
C GLY A 966 35.77 -15.81 -12.82
N CYS A 967 35.66 -16.58 -11.73
CA CYS A 967 36.50 -16.41 -10.53
C CYS A 967 37.81 -17.20 -10.54
N GLU A 968 37.94 -18.26 -11.35
CA GLU A 968 39.18 -19.06 -11.43
C GLU A 968 40.19 -18.49 -12.45
N GLY A 969 39.76 -17.60 -13.36
CA GLY A 969 40.63 -17.00 -14.39
C GLY A 969 41.42 -15.74 -13.97
N ALA A 970 41.21 -15.20 -12.74
CA ALA A 970 41.88 -13.97 -12.31
C ALA A 970 43.11 -14.16 -11.39
N GLY A 971 43.61 -15.39 -11.26
CA GLY A 971 44.66 -15.77 -10.28
C GLY A 971 45.99 -16.19 -10.83
N SER A 972 46.38 -15.94 -12.13
CA SER A 972 47.72 -16.27 -12.59
C SER A 972 48.16 -15.46 -13.81
N ALA A 973 48.49 -14.19 -13.65
CA ALA A 973 49.38 -13.44 -14.55
C ALA A 973 49.75 -12.09 -13.90
N ASP A 974 50.75 -12.09 -13.04
CA ASP A 974 51.63 -10.93 -12.82
C ASP A 974 52.84 -11.38 -12.01
N GLU A 975 53.83 -11.95 -12.67
CA GLU A 975 55.21 -11.89 -12.31
C GLU A 975 56.01 -11.93 -13.61
N GLN A 976 56.63 -10.87 -13.94
CA GLN A 976 57.80 -10.60 -14.73
C GLN A 976 57.68 -9.43 -15.70
N GLU A 977 58.54 -8.53 -15.41
CA GLU A 977 59.43 -7.69 -16.14
C GLU A 977 59.16 -6.19 -16.18
N ALA A 978 59.99 -5.48 -15.45
CA ALA A 978 60.20 -4.03 -15.65
C ALA A 978 61.20 -3.84 -16.81
N PRO A 979 60.99 -2.84 -17.67
CA PRO A 979 62.00 -2.40 -18.62
C PRO A 979 62.91 -1.30 -18.06
N PRO A 980 64.20 -1.22 -18.41
CA PRO A 980 65.09 -0.15 -18.06
C PRO A 980 65.02 1.03 -19.05
N ALA A 981 65.30 2.25 -18.52
CA ALA A 981 65.56 3.54 -19.15
C ALA A 981 64.33 4.39 -19.54
#